data_9f441983a36accf7ad16e023cd686661
#
_entry.id   9f441983a36accf7ad16e023cd686661
#
_cell.length_a   1.000
_cell.length_b   1.000
_cell.length_c   1.000
_cell.angle_alpha   90.00
_cell.angle_beta   90.00
_cell.angle_gamma   90.00
#
_symmetry.space_group_name_H-M   'P 1'
#
loop_
_entity.id
_entity.type
_entity.pdbx_description
1 polymer ?
#
loop_
_entity_poly.entity_id
_entity_poly.type
_entity_poly.pdbx_seq_one_letter_code
_entity_poly.pdbx_strand_id
1 'polypeptide(L)'
;MQIQHVPPGLGTTLASGLERRPFRPLLGDSIEIRAKVEGAQGTVSARMKWELDGTSMPFISGQLVSGPSAEGQYFSFPLGPFQDLSTVRYQIVAEDESKVATSPSFAFDLLRQGSLGPQQALYQGSSSAYAVFANLTFEFSWERGICVQVLSDDGHVHGDLVDEVRVDLGDGATFRIAKDPGRWALFRNHHQLLAVDFADYTLLSGADGHVYQLECKARTSSQHIFGLGERFDQVDQQRQRVVLSVVEKFTHQGEYSYIPIPFFFTDQGVGWFSSSRRKIVFDAQDHITLTCEMEQSEVLYEERWMLGAPQELLAELHHLTGAAVLPPKWALGIWVSANGWNTQAETLKQLEKMKELQLPATAIVLEAWSDEHTFCIFNDAHYEPLPQDRPYQYGHFTFPSTGKWPDPKGLSKAIGNAGLNLVLWQIPVIKYTEDACAQLRQDEAHAIAHGYCVMNDDGTPYRIPENWFKGSLILDFTNPAAVQWWFGKRAYLVQELGVKGFKTDGGEFLFGESPRLFSGQTGLAAHNAYPMQYVQAYHDFLREHITDGVAFSRAGHSGVQTVPIHWAGDQMSEWSELRSQLTAGISAGLSGILFWSFDMGGFAGDFPSAELYLRSAALAAFSPVMQWHSEPRNGQFFSTVRARWINDRSPWNLASLYDDPTIVDIYRLFANLRINLLPYIYAEAVHSVETARPLLAHLALAYPDDPIAWTVHDQFMFGRDLLVAPVVEKNANGRSIYLPNGTWHDFFTGRTSKGGQVIQYECPLHQIPVFVRDGAWVPANLNQAKIMGSHSLEGGISNKPDSYTQFALLRFGAGSGDFRDDLGNYLEFSNEGIKGRGLQEVFVIDALASGNDAHLFGRGVPALRMKVEEIKCTM
;
A
#
# COMPACT_ATOMS: atom_id res chain seq x y z
N MET A 1 -8.15 31.47 -20.36
CA MET A 1 -7.50 31.82 -19.08
C MET A 1 -8.22 31.05 -18.01
N GLN A 2 -7.47 30.35 -17.15
CA GLN A 2 -7.96 29.54 -16.04
C GLN A 2 -7.16 29.87 -14.78
N ILE A 3 -7.83 29.90 -13.63
CA ILE A 3 -7.21 30.13 -12.33
C ILE A 3 -7.16 28.81 -11.58
N GLN A 4 -6.00 28.47 -11.08
CA GLN A 4 -5.78 27.30 -10.23
C GLN A 4 -5.41 27.75 -8.83
N HIS A 5 -6.13 27.24 -7.84
CA HIS A 5 -5.87 27.43 -6.42
C HIS A 5 -6.42 26.22 -5.66
N VAL A 6 -5.62 25.65 -4.78
CA VAL A 6 -5.96 24.47 -3.97
C VAL A 6 -5.65 24.78 -2.53
N PRO A 7 -6.59 25.26 -1.72
CA PRO A 7 -6.36 25.78 -0.37
C PRO A 7 -5.57 24.84 0.55
N PRO A 8 -5.89 23.51 0.61
CA PRO A 8 -5.18 22.58 1.48
C PRO A 8 -3.83 22.09 0.94
N GLY A 9 -3.43 22.54 -0.28
CA GLY A 9 -2.35 21.92 -1.03
C GLY A 9 -2.75 20.58 -1.65
N LEU A 10 -1.88 20.03 -2.50
CA LEU A 10 -2.14 18.75 -3.19
C LEU A 10 -1.68 17.54 -2.39
N GLY A 11 -1.14 17.72 -1.18
CA GLY A 11 -0.55 16.61 -0.43
C GLY A 11 0.70 16.02 -1.08
N THR A 12 1.07 16.47 -2.27
CA THR A 12 2.26 16.05 -3.01
C THR A 12 3.43 16.98 -2.76
N THR A 13 4.64 16.50 -2.95
CA THR A 13 5.87 17.32 -2.89
C THR A 13 6.04 18.23 -4.11
N LEU A 14 5.28 18.04 -5.13
CA LEU A 14 5.03 19.06 -6.11
C LEU A 14 4.21 20.14 -5.41
N ALA A 15 4.84 20.79 -4.43
CA ALA A 15 4.28 21.98 -3.82
C ALA A 15 3.94 22.90 -4.99
N SER A 16 2.70 22.90 -5.30
CA SER A 16 2.18 23.61 -6.46
C SER A 16 2.35 25.11 -6.28
N GLY A 17 2.72 25.53 -5.06
CA GLY A 17 2.66 26.93 -4.69
C GLY A 17 1.26 27.53 -4.86
N LEU A 18 0.22 26.67 -4.80
CA LEU A 18 -1.19 27.04 -5.03
C LEU A 18 -2.00 26.98 -3.74
N GLU A 19 -1.38 26.70 -2.62
CA GLU A 19 -2.01 26.54 -1.32
C GLU A 19 -2.20 27.85 -0.56
N ARG A 20 -3.11 27.84 0.41
CA ARG A 20 -3.19 28.80 1.50
C ARG A 20 -2.18 28.42 2.59
N ARG A 21 -1.40 29.35 3.09
CA ARG A 21 -0.41 29.16 4.16
C ARG A 21 -0.61 30.16 5.30
N PRO A 22 -0.80 29.69 6.56
CA PRO A 22 -1.04 28.30 6.92
C PRO A 22 -2.42 27.80 6.44
N PHE A 23 -2.58 26.49 6.28
CA PHE A 23 -3.86 25.90 5.87
C PHE A 23 -4.96 26.12 6.91
N ARG A 24 -4.63 25.98 8.19
CA ARG A 24 -5.49 26.31 9.34
C ARG A 24 -4.91 27.54 10.06
N PRO A 25 -5.28 28.74 9.65
CA PRO A 25 -4.71 29.96 10.20
C PRO A 25 -5.26 30.23 11.61
N LEU A 26 -4.33 30.60 12.51
CA LEU A 26 -4.64 31.02 13.86
C LEU A 26 -4.81 32.53 13.91
N LEU A 27 -5.44 33.01 15.00
CA LEU A 27 -5.44 34.43 15.33
C LEU A 27 -4.00 34.97 15.41
N GLY A 28 -3.75 36.06 14.74
CA GLY A 28 -2.44 36.67 14.65
C GLY A 28 -1.53 36.17 13.54
N ASP A 29 -1.92 35.11 12.83
CA ASP A 29 -1.15 34.62 11.69
C ASP A 29 -1.18 35.58 10.50
N SER A 30 -0.04 35.66 9.80
CA SER A 30 0.02 36.21 8.46
C SER A 30 -0.33 35.11 7.47
N ILE A 31 -1.37 35.33 6.67
CA ILE A 31 -1.91 34.35 5.75
C ILE A 31 -1.44 34.70 4.34
N GLU A 32 -0.96 33.72 3.60
CA GLU A 32 -0.64 33.83 2.18
C GLU A 32 -1.53 32.91 1.35
N ILE A 33 -2.24 33.48 0.38
CA ILE A 33 -3.04 32.73 -0.59
C ILE A 33 -2.31 32.78 -1.92
N ARG A 34 -2.06 31.62 -2.53
CA ARG A 34 -1.32 31.49 -3.78
C ARG A 34 -2.19 30.91 -4.89
N ALA A 35 -2.05 31.44 -6.08
CA ALA A 35 -2.76 30.95 -7.26
C ALA A 35 -1.90 31.04 -8.52
N LYS A 36 -2.22 30.19 -9.49
CA LYS A 36 -1.63 30.18 -10.83
C LYS A 36 -2.67 30.56 -11.86
N VAL A 37 -2.30 31.38 -12.81
CA VAL A 37 -3.14 31.76 -13.97
C VAL A 37 -2.54 31.20 -15.25
N GLU A 38 -3.27 30.34 -15.93
CA GLU A 38 -2.86 29.67 -17.17
C GLU A 38 -3.63 30.19 -18.38
N GLY A 39 -3.06 30.04 -19.57
CA GLY A 39 -3.71 30.34 -20.84
C GLY A 39 -4.00 31.83 -21.07
N ALA A 40 -3.28 32.72 -20.39
CA ALA A 40 -3.36 34.15 -20.59
C ALA A 40 -2.54 34.60 -21.79
N GLN A 41 -3.02 35.63 -22.49
CA GLN A 41 -2.29 36.29 -23.57
C GLN A 41 -1.72 37.63 -23.07
N GLY A 42 -0.42 37.62 -22.73
CA GLY A 42 0.27 38.84 -22.27
C GLY A 42 0.32 38.95 -20.74
N THR A 43 0.37 40.19 -20.25
CA THR A 43 0.45 40.52 -18.83
C THR A 43 -0.91 40.33 -18.15
N VAL A 44 -0.91 39.58 -17.05
CA VAL A 44 -2.10 39.35 -16.22
C VAL A 44 -2.11 40.27 -15.01
N SER A 45 -3.23 40.90 -14.71
CA SER A 45 -3.53 41.44 -13.40
C SER A 45 -4.39 40.47 -12.62
N ALA A 46 -4.02 40.19 -11.39
CA ALA A 46 -4.80 39.34 -10.50
C ALA A 46 -5.20 40.10 -9.23
N ARG A 47 -6.43 39.90 -8.76
CA ARG A 47 -6.96 40.50 -7.53
C ARG A 47 -7.82 39.47 -6.79
N MET A 48 -7.85 39.55 -5.48
CA MET A 48 -8.70 38.74 -4.64
C MET A 48 -9.87 39.56 -4.11
N LYS A 49 -11.10 39.11 -4.42
CA LYS A 49 -12.33 39.57 -3.73
C LYS A 49 -12.44 38.79 -2.46
N TRP A 50 -12.79 39.39 -1.35
CA TRP A 50 -12.95 38.69 -0.09
C TRP A 50 -13.99 39.35 0.82
N GLU A 51 -14.49 38.56 1.73
CA GLU A 51 -15.48 38.97 2.74
C GLU A 51 -15.01 38.46 4.11
N LEU A 52 -15.30 39.25 5.13
CA LEU A 52 -15.10 38.90 6.53
C LEU A 52 -16.50 38.85 7.19
N ASP A 53 -16.92 37.67 7.67
CA ASP A 53 -18.25 37.43 8.25
C ASP A 53 -19.38 37.96 7.37
N GLY A 54 -19.29 37.73 6.05
CA GLY A 54 -20.27 38.20 5.06
C GLY A 54 -20.17 39.69 4.69
N THR A 55 -19.24 40.44 5.28
CA THR A 55 -19.02 41.84 4.93
C THR A 55 -17.95 41.95 3.86
N SER A 56 -18.25 42.48 2.70
CA SER A 56 -17.30 42.69 1.60
C SER A 56 -16.18 43.66 1.99
N MET A 57 -14.98 43.27 1.73
CA MET A 57 -13.75 43.99 2.05
C MET A 57 -13.09 44.55 0.78
N PRO A 58 -12.21 45.56 0.88
CA PRO A 58 -11.42 46.04 -0.25
C PRO A 58 -10.64 44.92 -0.95
N PHE A 59 -10.53 45.01 -2.30
CA PHE A 59 -9.72 44.05 -3.06
C PHE A 59 -8.28 44.01 -2.63
N ILE A 60 -7.69 42.80 -2.62
CA ILE A 60 -6.25 42.61 -2.48
C ILE A 60 -5.64 42.36 -3.85
N SER A 61 -4.70 43.20 -4.26
CA SER A 61 -3.95 42.99 -5.51
C SER A 61 -2.95 41.88 -5.37
N GLY A 62 -2.95 40.94 -6.34
CA GLY A 62 -2.00 39.84 -6.39
C GLY A 62 -0.58 40.34 -6.68
N GLN A 63 0.37 39.84 -5.92
CA GLN A 63 1.80 40.07 -6.16
C GLN A 63 2.33 38.94 -7.05
N LEU A 64 2.95 39.30 -8.18
CA LEU A 64 3.54 38.31 -9.07
C LEU A 64 4.76 37.68 -8.40
N VAL A 65 4.71 36.35 -8.19
CA VAL A 65 5.79 35.58 -7.50
C VAL A 65 6.81 35.06 -8.53
N SER A 66 6.37 34.67 -9.72
CA SER A 66 7.23 34.27 -10.82
C SER A 66 6.74 34.85 -12.14
N GLY A 67 7.65 35.28 -13.02
CA GLY A 67 7.35 35.81 -14.32
C GLY A 67 6.62 34.82 -15.24
N PRO A 68 6.15 35.28 -16.43
CA PRO A 68 5.45 34.41 -17.35
C PRO A 68 6.37 33.28 -17.79
N SER A 69 5.97 32.05 -17.45
CA SER A 69 6.54 30.81 -17.93
C SER A 69 5.58 30.14 -18.93
N ALA A 70 6.04 29.17 -19.67
CA ALA A 70 5.16 28.34 -20.51
C ALA A 70 4.04 27.66 -19.71
N GLU A 71 4.20 27.57 -18.39
CA GLU A 71 3.27 26.93 -17.47
C GLU A 71 2.24 27.88 -16.84
N GLY A 72 2.41 29.20 -16.92
CA GLY A 72 1.51 30.19 -16.33
C GLY A 72 2.21 31.23 -15.45
N GLN A 73 1.40 32.12 -14.83
CA GLN A 73 1.86 33.18 -13.91
C GLN A 73 1.37 32.91 -12.51
N TYR A 74 2.27 32.97 -11.51
CA TYR A 74 1.95 32.71 -10.11
C TYR A 74 1.80 34.01 -9.34
N PHE A 75 0.71 34.08 -8.56
CA PHE A 75 0.36 35.24 -7.74
C PHE A 75 0.23 34.86 -6.26
N SER A 76 0.64 35.78 -5.39
CA SER A 76 0.46 35.73 -3.95
C SER A 76 -0.43 36.85 -3.48
N PHE A 77 -1.34 36.54 -2.56
CA PHE A 77 -2.29 37.48 -1.94
C PHE A 77 -2.08 37.42 -0.42
N PRO A 78 -1.39 38.40 0.17
CA PRO A 78 -1.21 38.49 1.61
C PRO A 78 -2.51 38.93 2.30
N LEU A 79 -2.84 38.31 3.41
CA LEU A 79 -4.06 38.56 4.17
C LEU A 79 -3.78 38.48 5.68
N GLY A 80 -4.47 39.29 6.48
CA GLY A 80 -4.31 39.36 7.93
C GLY A 80 -3.11 40.25 8.37
N PRO A 81 -2.62 40.14 9.62
CA PRO A 81 -3.16 39.30 10.68
C PRO A 81 -4.52 39.76 11.22
N PHE A 82 -5.32 38.79 11.69
CA PHE A 82 -6.63 39.03 12.29
C PHE A 82 -6.56 38.95 13.82
N GLN A 83 -7.42 39.68 14.50
CA GLN A 83 -7.45 39.72 15.98
C GLN A 83 -8.68 39.00 16.54
N ASP A 84 -9.72 38.84 15.75
CA ASP A 84 -10.98 38.19 16.15
C ASP A 84 -11.23 36.91 15.35
N LEU A 85 -11.92 35.98 15.98
CA LEU A 85 -12.42 34.76 15.30
C LEU A 85 -13.47 35.16 14.28
N SER A 86 -13.21 34.82 13.04
CA SER A 86 -14.04 35.21 11.89
C SER A 86 -13.96 34.18 10.78
N THR A 87 -14.95 34.16 9.91
CA THR A 87 -14.92 33.38 8.65
C THR A 87 -14.52 34.26 7.49
N VAL A 88 -13.47 33.87 6.79
CA VAL A 88 -13.00 34.53 5.57
C VAL A 88 -13.51 33.78 4.35
N ARG A 89 -14.22 34.46 3.47
CA ARG A 89 -14.62 33.94 2.14
C ARG A 89 -13.91 34.74 1.05
N TYR A 90 -13.41 34.07 0.02
CA TYR A 90 -12.67 34.76 -1.05
C TYR A 90 -12.81 34.10 -2.41
N GLN A 91 -12.59 34.91 -3.47
CA GLN A 91 -12.45 34.49 -4.86
C GLN A 91 -11.29 35.22 -5.50
N ILE A 92 -10.58 34.55 -6.41
CA ILE A 92 -9.50 35.15 -7.18
C ILE A 92 -10.04 35.51 -8.56
N VAL A 93 -9.76 36.74 -8.99
CA VAL A 93 -10.13 37.24 -10.31
C VAL A 93 -8.86 37.62 -11.05
N ALA A 94 -8.68 37.07 -12.24
CA ALA A 94 -7.55 37.38 -13.12
C ALA A 94 -8.07 37.99 -14.43
N GLU A 95 -7.37 38.97 -14.94
CA GLU A 95 -7.72 39.72 -16.13
C GLU A 95 -6.49 39.95 -17.03
N ASP A 96 -6.62 39.65 -18.31
CA ASP A 96 -5.67 40.03 -19.35
C ASP A 96 -6.35 40.98 -20.36
N GLU A 97 -5.67 41.37 -21.43
CA GLU A 97 -6.20 42.31 -22.40
C GLU A 97 -7.49 41.85 -23.10
N SER A 98 -7.83 40.56 -23.02
CA SER A 98 -8.92 39.96 -23.81
C SER A 98 -9.96 39.21 -22.98
N LYS A 99 -9.62 38.79 -21.76
CA LYS A 99 -10.44 37.85 -20.95
C LYS A 99 -10.37 38.16 -19.46
N VAL A 100 -11.46 37.83 -18.78
CA VAL A 100 -11.56 37.82 -17.30
C VAL A 100 -11.89 36.40 -16.87
N ALA A 101 -11.17 35.87 -15.91
CA ALA A 101 -11.45 34.58 -15.25
C ALA A 101 -11.69 34.80 -13.76
N THR A 102 -12.57 34.00 -13.18
CA THR A 102 -12.86 34.02 -11.73
C THR A 102 -12.76 32.59 -11.21
N SER A 103 -12.08 32.41 -10.08
CA SER A 103 -12.02 31.11 -9.40
C SER A 103 -13.36 30.75 -8.75
N PRO A 104 -13.56 29.50 -8.33
CA PRO A 104 -14.57 29.16 -7.33
C PRO A 104 -14.43 30.02 -6.07
N SER A 105 -15.48 30.07 -5.25
CA SER A 105 -15.42 30.68 -3.92
C SER A 105 -14.81 29.71 -2.93
N PHE A 106 -13.87 30.19 -2.12
CA PHE A 106 -13.22 29.44 -1.04
C PHE A 106 -13.53 30.11 0.29
N ALA A 107 -13.56 29.30 1.36
CA ALA A 107 -13.76 29.83 2.71
C ALA A 107 -12.77 29.16 3.69
N PHE A 108 -12.52 29.82 4.81
CA PHE A 108 -11.84 29.25 5.97
C PHE A 108 -12.18 30.03 7.23
N ASP A 109 -12.12 29.36 8.35
CA ASP A 109 -12.29 29.98 9.66
C ASP A 109 -10.93 30.31 10.27
N LEU A 110 -10.87 31.43 10.96
CA LEU A 110 -9.75 31.76 11.84
C LEU A 110 -9.93 30.98 13.15
N LEU A 111 -8.88 30.31 13.57
CA LEU A 111 -8.93 29.41 14.70
C LEU A 111 -8.20 29.99 15.92
N ARG A 112 -8.65 29.54 17.09
CA ARG A 112 -7.98 29.79 18.35
C ARG A 112 -7.38 28.50 18.87
N GLN A 113 -6.12 28.58 19.28
CA GLN A 113 -5.47 27.51 20.05
C GLN A 113 -5.85 27.65 21.52
N GLY A 114 -6.26 26.55 22.14
CA GLY A 114 -6.65 26.49 23.52
C GLY A 114 -6.29 25.15 24.16
N SER A 115 -6.55 25.02 25.46
CA SER A 115 -6.46 23.78 26.23
C SER A 115 -7.85 23.26 26.59
N LEU A 116 -7.97 22.02 27.09
CA LEU A 116 -9.21 21.45 27.62
C LEU A 116 -9.76 22.25 28.80
N GLY A 117 -8.92 23.01 29.49
CA GLY A 117 -9.26 23.59 30.78
C GLY A 117 -9.25 22.53 31.89
N PRO A 118 -9.73 22.90 33.11
CA PRO A 118 -9.78 21.95 34.20
C PRO A 118 -10.83 20.87 33.97
N GLN A 119 -10.50 19.62 34.35
CA GLN A 119 -11.48 18.52 34.37
C GLN A 119 -12.58 18.80 35.37
N GLN A 120 -13.81 18.90 34.89
CA GLN A 120 -14.97 19.23 35.71
C GLN A 120 -15.44 18.03 36.55
N ALA A 121 -15.53 16.85 35.90
CA ALA A 121 -16.01 15.64 36.54
C ALA A 121 -15.32 14.39 35.97
N LEU A 122 -15.36 13.31 36.75
CA LEU A 122 -15.01 11.96 36.31
C LEU A 122 -16.12 11.03 36.75
N TYR A 123 -16.72 10.32 35.80
CA TYR A 123 -17.79 9.35 36.09
C TYR A 123 -17.31 7.94 35.77
N GLN A 124 -17.75 6.95 36.54
CA GLN A 124 -17.49 5.54 36.26
C GLN A 124 -18.80 4.80 36.05
N GLY A 125 -18.98 4.21 34.88
CA GLY A 125 -20.00 3.22 34.55
C GLY A 125 -19.51 1.79 34.76
N SER A 126 -20.29 0.82 34.30
CA SER A 126 -19.96 -0.61 34.44
C SER A 126 -18.78 -1.05 33.53
N SER A 127 -18.69 -0.49 32.35
CA SER A 127 -17.67 -0.81 31.31
C SER A 127 -17.04 0.40 30.65
N SER A 128 -17.32 1.60 31.22
CA SER A 128 -16.84 2.87 30.68
C SER A 128 -16.56 3.87 31.80
N ALA A 129 -15.80 4.93 31.45
CA ALA A 129 -15.60 6.10 32.30
C ALA A 129 -15.65 7.36 31.41
N TYR A 130 -16.04 8.48 32.01
CA TYR A 130 -16.22 9.74 31.31
C TYR A 130 -15.46 10.85 32.04
N ALA A 131 -14.48 11.45 31.35
CA ALA A 131 -13.80 12.65 31.83
C ALA A 131 -14.41 13.87 31.13
N VAL A 132 -15.12 14.72 31.90
CA VAL A 132 -15.89 15.85 31.41
C VAL A 132 -15.09 17.13 31.51
N PHE A 133 -15.07 17.89 30.44
CA PHE A 133 -14.47 19.24 30.32
C PHE A 133 -15.54 20.23 29.82
N ALA A 134 -15.19 21.50 29.74
CA ALA A 134 -16.17 22.54 29.40
C ALA A 134 -16.79 22.36 27.97
N ASN A 135 -16.02 21.85 27.01
CA ASN A 135 -16.41 21.78 25.61
C ASN A 135 -16.33 20.37 25.02
N LEU A 136 -15.78 19.41 25.73
CA LEU A 136 -15.54 18.06 25.28
C LEU A 136 -15.70 17.04 26.40
N THR A 137 -16.15 15.85 26.05
CA THR A 137 -16.16 14.70 26.95
C THR A 137 -15.31 13.59 26.33
N PHE A 138 -14.45 13.00 27.16
CA PHE A 138 -13.70 11.80 26.79
C PHE A 138 -14.41 10.60 27.39
N GLU A 139 -14.89 9.71 26.53
CA GLU A 139 -15.37 8.39 26.94
C GLU A 139 -14.24 7.39 26.82
N PHE A 140 -14.01 6.63 27.88
CA PHE A 140 -13.08 5.51 27.93
C PHE A 140 -13.87 4.23 28.11
N SER A 141 -13.67 3.26 27.24
CA SER A 141 -14.20 1.90 27.40
C SER A 141 -13.06 0.88 27.29
N TRP A 142 -13.23 -0.30 27.89
CA TRP A 142 -12.14 -1.28 28.07
C TRP A 142 -12.50 -2.68 27.60
N GLU A 143 -13.31 -2.80 26.59
CA GLU A 143 -13.48 -4.02 25.83
C GLU A 143 -12.35 -4.11 24.78
N ARG A 144 -11.50 -5.14 24.86
CA ARG A 144 -10.35 -5.33 23.95
C ARG A 144 -9.37 -4.16 23.89
N GLY A 145 -8.84 -3.76 25.04
CA GLY A 145 -7.97 -2.58 25.18
C GLY A 145 -8.76 -1.35 25.64
N ILE A 146 -8.13 -0.18 25.60
CA ILE A 146 -8.76 1.08 25.97
C ILE A 146 -9.17 1.82 24.70
N CYS A 147 -10.47 1.88 24.42
CA CYS A 147 -11.04 2.74 23.40
C CYS A 147 -11.29 4.12 24.02
N VAL A 148 -10.81 5.17 23.37
CA VAL A 148 -11.03 6.56 23.75
C VAL A 148 -11.83 7.23 22.65
N GLN A 149 -13.04 7.70 22.97
CA GLN A 149 -13.86 8.52 22.09
C GLN A 149 -13.88 9.95 22.61
N VAL A 150 -13.73 10.91 21.72
CA VAL A 150 -13.86 12.33 22.00
C VAL A 150 -15.22 12.79 21.48
N LEU A 151 -16.08 13.23 22.38
CA LEU A 151 -17.46 13.61 22.12
C LEU A 151 -17.63 15.13 22.16
N SER A 152 -18.55 15.65 21.35
CA SER A 152 -18.81 17.09 21.24
C SER A 152 -19.60 17.67 22.41
N ASP A 153 -20.29 16.82 23.19
CA ASP A 153 -21.10 17.26 24.34
C ASP A 153 -21.08 16.21 25.47
N ASP A 154 -21.76 16.51 26.60
CA ASP A 154 -21.86 15.66 27.76
C ASP A 154 -23.19 14.87 27.85
N GLY A 155 -24.00 14.88 26.78
CA GLY A 155 -25.37 14.32 26.79
C GLY A 155 -25.49 12.82 27.06
N HIS A 156 -24.38 12.09 27.01
CA HIS A 156 -24.34 10.64 27.18
C HIS A 156 -23.59 10.15 28.43
N VAL A 157 -23.28 11.04 29.38
CA VAL A 157 -22.54 10.69 30.58
C VAL A 157 -23.39 9.85 31.53
N HIS A 158 -22.95 8.65 31.88
CA HIS A 158 -23.62 7.71 32.79
C HIS A 158 -22.62 7.19 33.81
N GLY A 159 -23.10 6.95 35.04
CA GLY A 159 -22.34 6.33 36.12
C GLY A 159 -22.19 7.17 37.37
N ASP A 160 -21.38 6.70 38.31
CA ASP A 160 -21.15 7.36 39.56
C ASP A 160 -19.99 8.34 39.50
N LEU A 161 -20.10 9.50 40.12
CA LEU A 161 -19.03 10.47 40.25
C LEU A 161 -17.91 9.90 41.13
N VAL A 162 -16.68 9.89 40.62
CA VAL A 162 -15.49 9.35 41.28
C VAL A 162 -14.29 10.26 41.12
N ASP A 163 -13.27 10.06 41.95
CA ASP A 163 -11.98 10.77 41.81
C ASP A 163 -10.95 9.95 41.02
N GLU A 164 -11.10 8.63 41.02
CA GLU A 164 -10.20 7.71 40.27
C GLU A 164 -11.00 6.50 39.73
N VAL A 165 -10.63 6.07 38.51
CA VAL A 165 -11.06 4.80 37.91
C VAL A 165 -9.83 3.91 37.78
N ARG A 166 -9.97 2.65 38.16
CA ARG A 166 -8.93 1.64 37.98
C ARG A 166 -9.52 0.37 37.41
N VAL A 167 -8.97 -0.09 36.32
CA VAL A 167 -9.40 -1.27 35.57
C VAL A 167 -8.25 -2.27 35.49
N ASP A 168 -8.51 -3.51 35.89
CA ASP A 168 -7.61 -4.64 35.61
C ASP A 168 -7.88 -5.17 34.19
N LEU A 169 -6.86 -5.14 33.36
CA LEU A 169 -6.92 -5.58 31.94
C LEU A 169 -6.42 -7.04 31.78
N GLY A 170 -6.06 -7.73 32.88
CA GLY A 170 -5.44 -9.06 32.85
C GLY A 170 -3.91 -9.00 32.67
N ASP A 171 -3.25 -10.14 32.87
CA ASP A 171 -1.80 -10.31 32.66
C ASP A 171 -0.91 -9.25 33.34
N GLY A 172 -1.35 -8.78 34.53
CA GLY A 172 -0.67 -7.73 35.29
C GLY A 172 -0.81 -6.33 34.68
N ALA A 173 -1.62 -6.16 33.62
CA ALA A 173 -1.90 -4.88 33.01
C ALA A 173 -3.02 -4.15 33.75
N THR A 174 -2.89 -2.82 33.89
CA THR A 174 -3.88 -1.99 34.58
C THR A 174 -4.02 -0.65 33.82
N PHE A 175 -5.26 -0.23 33.62
CA PHE A 175 -5.60 1.13 33.21
C PHE A 175 -6.01 1.95 34.41
N ARG A 176 -5.58 3.19 34.47
CA ARG A 176 -5.99 4.15 35.52
C ARG A 176 -6.33 5.49 34.88
N ILE A 177 -7.37 6.13 35.41
CA ILE A 177 -7.71 7.52 35.12
C ILE A 177 -8.02 8.23 36.43
N ALA A 178 -7.41 9.37 36.68
CA ALA A 178 -7.55 10.15 37.88
C ALA A 178 -7.89 11.59 37.54
N LYS A 179 -8.81 12.17 38.36
CA LYS A 179 -9.20 13.58 38.26
C LYS A 179 -8.07 14.51 38.72
N ASP A 180 -7.34 14.14 39.76
CA ASP A 180 -6.16 14.81 40.26
C ASP A 180 -4.98 13.80 40.25
N PRO A 181 -3.93 14.04 39.40
CA PRO A 181 -3.56 15.24 38.65
C PRO A 181 -4.23 15.44 37.29
N GLY A 182 -5.32 14.81 36.92
CA GLY A 182 -5.95 14.93 35.61
C GLY A 182 -5.16 14.18 34.53
N ARG A 183 -5.09 12.83 34.69
CA ARG A 183 -4.26 11.94 33.87
C ARG A 183 -4.93 10.59 33.69
N TRP A 184 -4.66 9.97 32.52
CA TRP A 184 -4.84 8.55 32.37
C TRP A 184 -3.53 7.86 32.03
N ALA A 185 -3.40 6.56 32.39
CA ALA A 185 -2.15 5.83 32.18
C ALA A 185 -2.37 4.32 32.09
N LEU A 186 -1.46 3.64 31.38
CA LEU A 186 -1.35 2.20 31.27
C LEU A 186 -0.14 1.70 32.05
N PHE A 187 -0.32 0.61 32.78
CA PHE A 187 0.72 -0.03 33.58
C PHE A 187 0.79 -1.53 33.27
N ARG A 188 1.96 -2.13 33.46
CA ARG A 188 2.15 -3.59 33.54
C ARG A 188 3.06 -3.90 34.72
N ASN A 189 2.63 -4.79 35.62
CA ASN A 189 3.36 -5.15 36.84
C ASN A 189 3.84 -3.92 37.65
N HIS A 190 2.98 -2.93 37.80
CA HIS A 190 3.22 -1.63 38.44
C HIS A 190 4.19 -0.67 37.70
N HIS A 191 4.77 -1.05 36.55
CA HIS A 191 5.57 -0.15 35.73
C HIS A 191 4.65 0.61 34.78
N GLN A 192 4.80 1.94 34.74
CA GLN A 192 4.05 2.78 33.80
C GLN A 192 4.63 2.59 32.40
N LEU A 193 3.79 2.15 31.47
CA LEU A 193 4.15 1.97 30.05
C LEU A 193 3.85 3.24 29.26
N LEU A 194 2.71 3.87 29.57
CA LEU A 194 2.22 5.05 28.89
C LEU A 194 1.46 5.94 29.85
N ALA A 195 1.55 7.26 29.68
CA ALA A 195 0.68 8.21 30.38
C ALA A 195 0.36 9.42 29.51
N VAL A 196 -0.85 9.94 29.65
CA VAL A 196 -1.35 11.14 29.00
C VAL A 196 -1.96 12.06 30.04
N ASP A 197 -1.42 13.26 30.17
CA ASP A 197 -1.98 14.30 31.03
C ASP A 197 -3.02 15.11 30.25
N PHE A 198 -4.19 15.34 30.81
CA PHE A 198 -5.22 16.16 30.15
C PHE A 198 -4.75 17.62 29.94
N ALA A 199 -3.81 18.10 30.74
CA ALA A 199 -3.20 19.40 30.56
C ALA A 199 -2.33 19.52 29.27
N ASP A 200 -1.90 18.38 28.73
CA ASP A 200 -1.11 18.31 27.49
C ASP A 200 -1.96 18.22 26.21
N TYR A 201 -3.28 18.27 26.35
CA TYR A 201 -4.15 18.38 25.18
C TYR A 201 -4.25 19.83 24.70
N THR A 202 -4.09 20.00 23.41
CA THR A 202 -4.26 21.29 22.71
C THR A 202 -5.36 21.19 21.67
N LEU A 203 -6.24 22.18 21.62
CA LEU A 203 -7.40 22.26 20.73
C LEU A 203 -7.23 23.40 19.75
N LEU A 204 -7.67 23.21 18.50
CA LEU A 204 -7.99 24.30 17.57
C LEU A 204 -9.51 24.41 17.42
N SER A 205 -10.07 25.55 17.80
CA SER A 205 -11.52 25.79 17.75
C SER A 205 -11.86 27.06 16.99
N GLY A 206 -13.02 27.05 16.33
CA GLY A 206 -13.60 28.22 15.64
C GLY A 206 -14.45 29.12 16.55
N ALA A 207 -15.06 30.13 15.97
CA ALA A 207 -15.95 31.08 16.66
C ALA A 207 -17.23 30.43 17.18
N ASP A 208 -17.72 29.40 16.50
CA ASP A 208 -18.89 28.60 16.87
C ASP A 208 -18.60 27.57 17.98
N GLY A 209 -17.35 27.48 18.45
CA GLY A 209 -16.91 26.49 19.43
C GLY A 209 -16.59 25.13 18.84
N HIS A 210 -16.75 24.93 17.52
CA HIS A 210 -16.37 23.67 16.85
C HIS A 210 -14.88 23.41 16.98
N VAL A 211 -14.51 22.16 17.32
CA VAL A 211 -13.13 21.72 17.43
C VAL A 211 -12.70 21.08 16.12
N TYR A 212 -11.74 21.69 15.43
CA TYR A 212 -11.21 21.24 14.15
C TYR A 212 -10.04 20.27 14.28
N GLN A 213 -9.29 20.39 15.38
CA GLN A 213 -8.08 19.58 15.59
C GLN A 213 -7.84 19.39 17.09
N LEU A 214 -7.41 18.19 17.43
CA LEU A 214 -6.94 17.81 18.76
C LEU A 214 -5.48 17.36 18.66
N GLU A 215 -4.64 17.86 19.56
CA GLU A 215 -3.29 17.37 19.78
C GLU A 215 -3.19 16.78 21.17
N CYS A 216 -2.60 15.60 21.31
CA CYS A 216 -2.29 15.00 22.60
C CYS A 216 -0.84 14.55 22.68
N LYS A 217 -0.28 14.50 23.91
CA LYS A 217 1.09 14.05 24.16
C LYS A 217 1.07 12.84 25.10
N ALA A 218 1.53 11.72 24.57
CA ALA A 218 1.67 10.47 25.34
C ALA A 218 3.14 10.25 25.72
N ARG A 219 3.39 10.06 26.99
CA ARG A 219 4.73 9.81 27.55
C ARG A 219 4.95 8.31 27.64
N THR A 220 6.02 7.82 27.03
CA THR A 220 6.43 6.41 27.06
C THR A 220 7.93 6.30 27.31
N SER A 221 8.38 5.15 27.82
CA SER A 221 9.79 4.81 27.94
C SER A 221 10.30 3.95 26.79
N SER A 222 9.48 3.72 25.75
CA SER A 222 9.80 2.88 24.61
C SER A 222 11.01 3.43 23.83
N GLN A 223 11.84 2.51 23.35
CA GLN A 223 13.04 2.81 22.56
C GLN A 223 12.78 2.60 21.07
N HIS A 224 11.79 1.81 20.70
CA HIS A 224 11.41 1.50 19.33
C HIS A 224 9.91 1.68 19.11
N ILE A 225 9.54 2.25 17.97
CA ILE A 225 8.16 2.42 17.52
C ILE A 225 8.05 1.96 16.08
N PHE A 226 7.23 0.96 15.82
CA PHE A 226 7.03 0.37 14.49
C PHE A 226 5.58 0.53 14.04
N GLY A 227 5.38 0.64 12.71
CA GLY A 227 4.05 0.79 12.12
C GLY A 227 3.94 2.01 11.20
N LEU A 228 2.78 2.68 11.23
CA LEU A 228 2.41 3.88 10.47
C LEU A 228 2.30 3.67 8.96
N GLY A 229 2.10 2.44 8.51
CA GLY A 229 1.88 2.08 7.10
C GLY A 229 3.14 1.69 6.35
N GLU A 230 3.07 1.77 5.04
CA GLU A 230 4.18 1.53 4.13
C GLU A 230 5.14 2.72 4.15
N ARG A 231 6.26 2.58 4.86
CA ARG A 231 7.26 3.65 5.06
C ARG A 231 8.52 3.38 4.23
N PHE A 232 8.91 4.35 3.40
CA PHE A 232 10.08 4.24 2.51
C PHE A 232 11.35 4.82 3.11
N ASP A 233 11.21 5.62 4.15
CA ASP A 233 12.29 6.34 4.82
C ASP A 233 12.99 5.50 5.89
N GLN A 234 12.24 4.97 6.85
CA GLN A 234 12.76 4.20 7.97
C GLN A 234 11.75 3.16 8.47
N VAL A 235 12.27 2.06 9.06
CA VAL A 235 11.44 1.04 9.73
C VAL A 235 11.06 1.51 11.14
N ASP A 236 12.04 2.02 11.90
CA ASP A 236 11.82 2.54 13.26
C ASP A 236 11.40 3.99 13.20
N GLN A 237 10.20 4.27 13.69
CA GLN A 237 9.59 5.59 13.69
C GLN A 237 9.89 6.39 14.97
N GLN A 238 10.73 5.87 15.86
CA GLN A 238 11.24 6.61 17.00
C GLN A 238 12.01 7.85 16.52
N ARG A 239 11.70 9.00 17.10
CA ARG A 239 12.25 10.32 16.72
C ARG A 239 11.88 10.79 15.31
N GLN A 240 10.85 10.22 14.72
CA GLN A 240 10.32 10.64 13.42
C GLN A 240 9.07 11.48 13.57
N ARG A 241 8.84 12.32 12.56
CA ARG A 241 7.56 12.99 12.33
C ARG A 241 6.93 12.47 11.06
N VAL A 242 5.74 11.89 11.17
CA VAL A 242 5.02 11.22 10.08
C VAL A 242 3.67 11.88 9.85
N VAL A 243 3.36 12.19 8.61
CA VAL A 243 2.03 12.65 8.19
C VAL A 243 1.29 11.48 7.59
N LEU A 244 0.23 11.02 8.27
CA LEU A 244 -0.63 9.94 7.81
C LEU A 244 -1.67 10.49 6.82
N SER A 245 -1.23 10.65 5.59
CA SER A 245 -2.02 11.08 4.44
C SER A 245 -1.53 10.31 3.22
N VAL A 246 -2.46 9.83 2.40
CA VAL A 246 -2.12 9.17 1.14
C VAL A 246 -1.48 10.18 0.20
N VAL A 247 -0.26 9.91 -0.24
CA VAL A 247 0.49 10.82 -1.11
C VAL A 247 1.24 10.04 -2.18
N GLU A 248 1.00 10.38 -3.43
CA GLU A 248 1.81 9.93 -4.55
C GLU A 248 2.87 11.00 -4.86
N LYS A 249 4.13 10.61 -4.83
CA LYS A 249 5.25 11.47 -5.22
C LYS A 249 5.84 11.12 -6.59
N PHE A 250 5.54 9.96 -7.09
CA PHE A 250 6.18 9.34 -8.24
C PHE A 250 7.71 9.25 -8.05
N THR A 251 8.25 8.07 -7.81
CA THR A 251 9.66 7.79 -7.45
C THR A 251 10.16 8.55 -6.19
N HIS A 252 11.19 8.02 -5.55
CA HIS A 252 11.79 8.62 -4.33
C HIS A 252 10.72 9.00 -3.28
N GLN A 253 9.82 8.06 -2.97
CA GLN A 253 8.65 8.29 -2.11
C GLN A 253 9.04 8.88 -0.74
N GLY A 254 10.19 8.44 -0.15
CA GLY A 254 10.79 9.05 1.04
C GLY A 254 9.84 9.04 2.25
N GLU A 255 9.57 10.22 2.81
CA GLU A 255 8.67 10.39 3.97
C GLU A 255 7.18 10.23 3.66
N TYR A 256 6.79 10.08 2.39
CA TYR A 256 5.41 9.92 1.95
C TYR A 256 5.03 8.45 1.84
N SER A 257 3.73 8.17 1.80
CA SER A 257 3.22 6.80 1.73
C SER A 257 2.01 6.70 0.79
N TYR A 258 1.96 5.64 0.00
CA TYR A 258 0.75 5.25 -0.72
C TYR A 258 -0.27 4.59 0.22
N ILE A 259 0.20 3.97 1.32
CA ILE A 259 -0.62 3.24 2.29
C ILE A 259 -0.26 3.68 3.72
N PRO A 260 -0.65 4.89 4.15
CA PRO A 260 -0.51 5.30 5.54
C PRO A 260 -1.56 4.57 6.38
N ILE A 261 -1.14 3.98 7.50
CA ILE A 261 -2.05 3.30 8.43
C ILE A 261 -1.88 3.91 9.82
N PRO A 262 -2.92 4.46 10.45
CA PRO A 262 -2.84 5.04 11.78
C PRO A 262 -2.79 3.94 12.86
N PHE A 263 -1.71 3.20 12.84
CA PHE A 263 -1.40 2.12 13.77
C PHE A 263 0.10 2.09 14.03
N PHE A 264 0.47 2.01 15.29
CA PHE A 264 1.85 1.70 15.70
C PHE A 264 1.86 0.78 16.92
N PHE A 265 3.01 0.17 17.15
CA PHE A 265 3.31 -0.53 18.41
C PHE A 265 4.75 -0.28 18.84
N THR A 266 5.01 -0.54 20.12
CA THR A 266 6.28 -0.26 20.77
C THR A 266 6.94 -1.53 21.30
N ASP A 267 8.25 -1.46 21.58
CA ASP A 267 9.03 -2.51 22.25
C ASP A 267 8.55 -2.81 23.69
N GLN A 268 7.75 -1.93 24.28
CA GLN A 268 7.11 -2.15 25.59
C GLN A 268 5.74 -2.86 25.47
N GLY A 269 5.34 -3.25 24.26
CA GLY A 269 4.06 -3.93 24.01
C GLY A 269 2.85 -3.02 24.15
N VAL A 270 2.99 -1.73 23.87
CA VAL A 270 1.88 -0.79 23.74
C VAL A 270 1.57 -0.62 22.27
N GLY A 271 0.31 -0.86 21.87
CA GLY A 271 -0.21 -0.59 20.54
C GLY A 271 -1.18 0.58 20.53
N TRP A 272 -1.21 1.32 19.44
CA TRP A 272 -2.17 2.37 19.17
C TRP A 272 -2.79 2.21 17.79
N PHE A 273 -4.07 2.50 17.66
CA PHE A 273 -4.81 2.52 16.40
C PHE A 273 -5.88 3.61 16.43
N SER A 274 -6.07 4.32 15.31
CA SER A 274 -7.23 5.20 15.11
C SER A 274 -8.08 4.75 13.94
N SER A 275 -9.39 4.74 14.11
CA SER A 275 -10.35 4.45 13.04
C SER A 275 -10.55 5.65 12.08
N SER A 276 -10.04 6.83 12.43
CA SER A 276 -10.18 8.04 11.63
C SER A 276 -9.53 7.89 10.26
N ARG A 277 -10.22 8.36 9.24
CA ARG A 277 -9.72 8.49 7.86
C ARG A 277 -9.16 9.88 7.56
N ARG A 278 -9.24 10.80 8.52
CA ARG A 278 -8.66 12.12 8.39
C ARG A 278 -7.16 12.10 8.57
N LYS A 279 -6.54 13.18 8.18
CA LYS A 279 -5.10 13.35 8.37
C LYS A 279 -4.73 13.33 9.85
N ILE A 280 -3.75 12.53 10.19
CA ILE A 280 -3.13 12.49 11.51
C ILE A 280 -1.64 12.79 11.33
N VAL A 281 -1.08 13.60 12.24
CA VAL A 281 0.37 13.81 12.34
C VAL A 281 0.85 13.11 13.60
N PHE A 282 1.75 12.16 13.40
CA PHE A 282 2.50 11.49 14.45
C PHE A 282 3.87 12.17 14.58
N ASP A 283 4.30 12.47 15.80
CA ASP A 283 5.62 13.03 16.09
C ASP A 283 6.18 12.40 17.37
N ALA A 284 7.31 11.72 17.26
CA ALA A 284 7.97 11.02 18.37
C ALA A 284 9.35 11.59 18.71
N GLN A 285 9.57 12.89 18.57
CA GLN A 285 10.84 13.52 18.88
C GLN A 285 11.21 13.36 20.38
N ASP A 286 10.36 13.86 21.28
CA ASP A 286 10.55 13.78 22.74
C ASP A 286 9.49 12.90 23.41
N HIS A 287 8.26 12.97 22.91
CA HIS A 287 7.08 12.23 23.35
C HIS A 287 6.33 11.81 22.11
N ILE A 288 5.42 10.85 22.22
CA ILE A 288 4.48 10.58 21.15
C ILE A 288 3.45 11.71 21.15
N THR A 289 3.51 12.58 20.16
CA THR A 289 2.52 13.62 19.92
C THR A 289 1.63 13.18 18.75
N LEU A 290 0.33 13.16 18.98
CA LEU A 290 -0.67 12.85 17.97
C LEU A 290 -1.51 14.09 17.71
N THR A 291 -1.46 14.60 16.48
CA THR A 291 -2.28 15.73 16.03
C THR A 291 -3.32 15.22 15.06
N CYS A 292 -4.59 15.21 15.46
CA CYS A 292 -5.69 14.57 14.76
C CYS A 292 -6.69 15.61 14.27
N GLU A 293 -7.08 15.54 12.99
CA GLU A 293 -8.22 16.32 12.49
C GLU A 293 -9.53 15.68 12.96
N MET A 294 -10.45 16.52 13.46
CA MET A 294 -11.73 16.06 14.03
C MET A 294 -12.78 15.81 12.96
N GLU A 295 -13.64 14.83 13.19
CA GLU A 295 -14.83 14.59 12.38
C GLU A 295 -15.91 15.66 12.67
N GLN A 296 -16.86 15.79 11.74
CA GLN A 296 -18.05 16.67 11.92
C GLN A 296 -19.25 15.81 12.30
N SER A 297 -19.18 15.14 13.44
CA SER A 297 -20.16 14.20 13.96
C SER A 297 -20.17 14.28 15.48
N GLU A 298 -21.09 13.55 16.13
CA GLU A 298 -21.16 13.44 17.60
C GLU A 298 -19.86 12.90 18.20
N VAL A 299 -19.33 11.83 17.60
CA VAL A 299 -17.97 11.33 17.90
C VAL A 299 -16.99 12.07 16.99
N LEU A 300 -16.24 12.98 17.57
CA LEU A 300 -15.26 13.81 16.85
C LEU A 300 -14.01 13.04 16.47
N TYR A 301 -13.62 12.07 17.30
CA TYR A 301 -12.40 11.26 17.12
C TYR A 301 -12.48 9.98 17.94
N GLU A 302 -11.91 8.89 17.41
CA GLU A 302 -11.78 7.62 18.12
C GLU A 302 -10.38 7.06 17.95
N GLU A 303 -9.81 6.61 19.05
CA GLU A 303 -8.55 5.87 19.09
C GLU A 303 -8.62 4.69 20.05
N ARG A 304 -7.71 3.74 19.88
CA ARG A 304 -7.62 2.54 20.72
C ARG A 304 -6.18 2.31 21.15
N TRP A 305 -5.99 2.11 22.44
CA TRP A 305 -4.73 1.74 23.04
C TRP A 305 -4.79 0.29 23.53
N MET A 306 -3.83 -0.50 23.12
CA MET A 306 -3.80 -1.94 23.28
C MET A 306 -2.52 -2.36 24.00
N LEU A 307 -2.54 -3.53 24.66
CA LEU A 307 -1.37 -4.11 25.30
C LEU A 307 -1.22 -5.56 24.83
N GLY A 308 -0.04 -5.91 24.32
CA GLY A 308 0.23 -7.26 23.83
C GLY A 308 1.62 -7.40 23.24
N ALA A 309 1.97 -8.62 22.86
CA ALA A 309 3.15 -8.87 22.02
C ALA A 309 2.91 -8.29 20.61
N PRO A 310 3.96 -7.94 19.86
CA PRO A 310 3.81 -7.35 18.52
C PRO A 310 2.87 -8.12 17.59
N GLN A 311 2.93 -9.44 17.60
CA GLN A 311 2.07 -10.31 16.80
C GLN A 311 0.60 -10.24 17.21
N GLU A 312 0.32 -10.15 18.51
CA GLU A 312 -1.04 -10.01 19.06
C GLU A 312 -1.65 -8.66 18.67
N LEU A 313 -0.83 -7.60 18.67
CA LEU A 313 -1.26 -6.27 18.28
C LEU A 313 -1.60 -6.19 16.79
N LEU A 314 -0.86 -6.90 15.91
CA LEU A 314 -1.21 -7.03 14.48
C LEU A 314 -2.49 -7.83 14.28
N ALA A 315 -2.70 -8.91 15.05
CA ALA A 315 -3.93 -9.68 15.00
C ALA A 315 -5.15 -8.84 15.44
N GLU A 316 -4.99 -8.01 16.46
CA GLU A 316 -6.04 -7.09 16.89
C GLU A 316 -6.30 -5.99 15.87
N LEU A 317 -5.28 -5.46 15.20
CA LEU A 317 -5.46 -4.53 14.07
C LEU A 317 -6.35 -5.16 12.98
N HIS A 318 -6.08 -6.41 12.59
CA HIS A 318 -6.89 -7.13 11.60
C HIS A 318 -8.31 -7.39 12.10
N HIS A 319 -8.48 -7.68 13.39
CA HIS A 319 -9.80 -7.81 13.98
C HIS A 319 -10.61 -6.51 13.88
N LEU A 320 -9.98 -5.37 14.14
CA LEU A 320 -10.61 -4.04 14.10
C LEU A 320 -10.89 -3.54 12.66
N THR A 321 -10.07 -3.94 11.70
CA THR A 321 -10.09 -3.36 10.34
C THR A 321 -10.53 -4.32 9.23
N GLY A 322 -10.77 -5.57 9.57
CA GLY A 322 -11.24 -6.62 8.65
C GLY A 322 -10.23 -7.76 8.46
N ALA A 323 -10.76 -8.94 8.21
CA ALA A 323 -9.95 -10.13 8.00
C ALA A 323 -9.14 -10.02 6.69
N ALA A 324 -7.90 -10.47 6.73
CA ALA A 324 -7.05 -10.52 5.57
C ALA A 324 -7.56 -11.52 4.53
N VAL A 325 -7.35 -11.21 3.26
CA VAL A 325 -7.72 -12.06 2.12
C VAL A 325 -6.50 -12.86 1.66
N LEU A 326 -6.65 -14.18 1.59
CA LEU A 326 -5.64 -15.07 1.01
C LEU A 326 -5.62 -14.92 -0.51
N PRO A 327 -4.48 -14.51 -1.13
CA PRO A 327 -4.35 -14.50 -2.57
C PRO A 327 -4.39 -15.94 -3.13
N PRO A 328 -4.90 -16.15 -4.35
CA PRO A 328 -4.75 -17.45 -5.02
C PRO A 328 -3.26 -17.76 -5.24
N LYS A 329 -2.90 -19.03 -5.22
CA LYS A 329 -1.50 -19.48 -5.32
C LYS A 329 -0.74 -18.88 -6.51
N TRP A 330 -1.39 -18.74 -7.66
CA TRP A 330 -0.76 -18.15 -8.84
C TRP A 330 -0.31 -16.70 -8.61
N ALA A 331 -1.02 -15.96 -7.77
CA ALA A 331 -0.71 -14.56 -7.49
C ALA A 331 0.55 -14.38 -6.62
N LEU A 332 0.91 -15.40 -5.86
CA LEU A 332 2.17 -15.46 -5.09
C LEU A 332 3.37 -15.92 -5.94
N GLY A 333 3.18 -16.11 -7.24
CA GLY A 333 4.23 -16.52 -8.18
C GLY A 333 5.05 -15.35 -8.73
N ILE A 334 5.19 -15.34 -10.05
CA ILE A 334 5.99 -14.35 -10.78
C ILE A 334 5.11 -13.59 -11.76
N TRP A 335 5.11 -12.25 -11.65
CA TRP A 335 4.36 -11.35 -12.50
C TRP A 335 5.30 -10.63 -13.46
N VAL A 336 4.92 -10.58 -14.74
CA VAL A 336 5.71 -9.95 -15.79
C VAL A 336 4.90 -8.87 -16.49
N SER A 337 5.53 -7.74 -16.76
CA SER A 337 4.88 -6.60 -17.41
C SER A 337 5.91 -5.67 -18.04
N ALA A 338 5.50 -5.00 -19.11
CA ALA A 338 6.18 -3.83 -19.65
C ALA A 338 5.18 -2.98 -20.44
N ASN A 339 5.24 -1.68 -20.30
CA ASN A 339 4.41 -0.76 -21.07
C ASN A 339 4.61 -0.90 -22.58
N GLY A 340 5.82 -1.31 -23.01
CA GLY A 340 6.15 -1.58 -24.41
C GLY A 340 5.46 -2.82 -24.99
N TRP A 341 4.85 -3.68 -24.19
CA TRP A 341 4.08 -4.84 -24.67
C TRP A 341 2.63 -4.44 -24.97
N ASN A 342 2.50 -3.48 -25.85
CA ASN A 342 1.28 -2.75 -26.15
C ASN A 342 0.57 -3.17 -27.45
N THR A 343 0.90 -4.36 -27.95
CA THR A 343 0.22 -5.02 -29.07
C THR A 343 0.13 -6.52 -28.86
N GLN A 344 -0.88 -7.17 -29.43
CA GLN A 344 -1.02 -8.62 -29.42
C GLN A 344 0.20 -9.34 -29.96
N ALA A 345 0.76 -8.86 -31.07
CA ALA A 345 1.93 -9.46 -31.68
C ALA A 345 3.16 -9.40 -30.76
N GLU A 346 3.39 -8.26 -30.10
CA GLU A 346 4.51 -8.13 -29.17
C GLU A 346 4.30 -8.99 -27.93
N THR A 347 3.09 -9.01 -27.36
CA THR A 347 2.78 -9.87 -26.22
C THR A 347 3.03 -11.35 -26.52
N LEU A 348 2.54 -11.85 -27.67
CA LEU A 348 2.76 -13.25 -28.09
C LEU A 348 4.24 -13.56 -28.31
N LYS A 349 5.00 -12.63 -28.90
CA LYS A 349 6.46 -12.76 -29.07
C LYS A 349 7.18 -12.87 -27.73
N GLN A 350 6.76 -12.11 -26.71
CA GLN A 350 7.35 -12.18 -25.38
C GLN A 350 7.02 -13.51 -24.68
N LEU A 351 5.81 -14.04 -24.85
CA LEU A 351 5.45 -15.38 -24.37
C LEU A 351 6.36 -16.46 -24.97
N GLU A 352 6.58 -16.44 -26.30
CA GLU A 352 7.49 -17.39 -26.96
C GLU A 352 8.93 -17.23 -26.47
N LYS A 353 9.38 -15.98 -26.21
CA LYS A 353 10.72 -15.71 -25.67
C LYS A 353 10.91 -16.28 -24.27
N MET A 354 9.94 -16.12 -23.38
CA MET A 354 9.98 -16.74 -22.06
C MET A 354 10.05 -18.26 -22.13
N LYS A 355 9.27 -18.87 -23.04
CA LYS A 355 9.29 -20.31 -23.29
C LYS A 355 10.64 -20.79 -23.82
N GLU A 356 11.19 -20.11 -24.83
CA GLU A 356 12.51 -20.40 -25.40
C GLU A 356 13.60 -20.39 -24.32
N LEU A 357 13.56 -19.39 -23.43
CA LEU A 357 14.54 -19.19 -22.36
C LEU A 357 14.23 -20.00 -21.09
N GLN A 358 13.15 -20.77 -21.06
CA GLN A 358 12.68 -21.54 -19.89
C GLN A 358 12.54 -20.67 -18.64
N LEU A 359 11.93 -19.49 -18.78
CA LEU A 359 11.67 -18.54 -17.70
C LEU A 359 10.25 -18.70 -17.20
N PRO A 360 10.05 -19.12 -15.95
CA PRO A 360 8.70 -19.26 -15.40
C PRO A 360 8.07 -17.92 -15.10
N ALA A 361 6.74 -17.86 -15.29
CA ALA A 361 5.88 -16.78 -14.82
C ALA A 361 4.49 -17.33 -14.51
N THR A 362 3.70 -16.64 -13.70
CA THR A 362 2.34 -17.04 -13.33
C THR A 362 1.27 -16.02 -13.75
N ALA A 363 1.67 -14.78 -13.97
CA ALA A 363 0.79 -13.73 -14.44
C ALA A 363 1.50 -12.82 -15.45
N ILE A 364 0.70 -12.25 -16.35
CA ILE A 364 1.11 -11.17 -17.24
C ILE A 364 0.17 -9.99 -17.06
N VAL A 365 0.73 -8.81 -16.84
CA VAL A 365 -0.02 -7.56 -16.77
C VAL A 365 0.12 -6.82 -18.10
N LEU A 366 -1.00 -6.49 -18.73
CA LEU A 366 -1.02 -5.60 -19.88
C LEU A 366 -1.39 -4.19 -19.39
N GLU A 367 -0.45 -3.26 -19.53
CA GLU A 367 -0.63 -1.86 -19.12
C GLU A 367 -1.35 -1.06 -20.21
N ALA A 368 -0.75 -0.91 -21.38
CA ALA A 368 -1.25 -0.09 -22.48
C ALA A 368 -2.17 -0.90 -23.42
N TRP A 369 -3.11 -1.64 -22.87
CA TRP A 369 -4.05 -2.48 -23.61
C TRP A 369 -5.24 -1.71 -24.17
N SER A 370 -5.69 -0.67 -23.45
CA SER A 370 -6.91 0.06 -23.72
C SER A 370 -6.74 1.17 -24.76
N ASP A 371 -7.86 1.74 -25.15
CA ASP A 371 -7.96 2.88 -26.06
C ASP A 371 -7.42 4.21 -25.51
N GLU A 372 -6.87 4.20 -24.27
CA GLU A 372 -6.36 5.36 -23.56
C GLU A 372 -7.40 6.50 -23.35
N HIS A 373 -8.67 6.23 -23.62
CA HIS A 373 -9.80 7.13 -23.43
C HIS A 373 -10.76 6.59 -22.36
N THR A 374 -11.30 5.38 -22.58
CA THR A 374 -12.31 4.78 -21.70
C THR A 374 -11.74 3.86 -20.63
N PHE A 375 -10.51 3.34 -20.83
CA PHE A 375 -9.85 2.33 -19.98
C PHE A 375 -10.67 1.06 -19.74
N CYS A 376 -11.62 0.79 -20.63
CA CYS A 376 -12.44 -0.43 -20.63
C CYS A 376 -12.65 -1.06 -22.00
N ILE A 377 -12.10 -0.48 -23.06
CA ILE A 377 -12.16 -0.99 -24.44
C ILE A 377 -10.74 -1.19 -24.96
N PHE A 378 -10.47 -2.29 -25.65
CA PHE A 378 -9.16 -2.53 -26.27
C PHE A 378 -8.86 -1.50 -27.34
N ASN A 379 -7.61 -1.07 -27.42
CA ASN A 379 -7.16 -0.10 -28.42
C ASN A 379 -7.44 -0.60 -29.85
N ASP A 380 -7.74 0.32 -30.77
CA ASP A 380 -8.12 0.08 -32.17
C ASP A 380 -9.43 -0.73 -32.37
N ALA A 381 -10.23 -0.94 -31.34
CA ALA A 381 -11.56 -1.52 -31.50
C ALA A 381 -12.47 -0.57 -32.27
N HIS A 382 -13.20 -1.10 -33.27
CA HIS A 382 -14.25 -0.37 -33.98
C HIS A 382 -15.60 -0.68 -33.34
N TYR A 383 -16.37 0.36 -33.03
CA TYR A 383 -17.70 0.26 -32.45
C TYR A 383 -18.47 1.56 -32.64
N GLU A 384 -19.79 1.50 -32.68
CA GLU A 384 -20.64 2.68 -32.51
C GLU A 384 -20.76 3.02 -31.03
N PRO A 385 -20.92 4.30 -30.65
CA PRO A 385 -21.08 4.68 -29.26
C PRO A 385 -22.14 3.85 -28.55
N LEU A 386 -21.76 3.22 -27.44
CA LEU A 386 -22.59 2.25 -26.73
C LEU A 386 -23.54 2.93 -25.74
N PRO A 387 -24.75 2.40 -25.57
CA PRO A 387 -25.72 2.89 -24.60
C PRO A 387 -25.17 2.86 -23.18
N GLN A 388 -25.59 3.83 -22.37
CA GLN A 388 -25.12 3.98 -20.99
C GLN A 388 -25.90 3.13 -19.96
N ASP A 389 -27.06 2.57 -20.38
CA ASP A 389 -28.03 1.88 -19.54
C ASP A 389 -27.87 0.37 -19.50
N ARG A 390 -26.89 -0.18 -20.20
CA ARG A 390 -26.67 -1.63 -20.27
C ARG A 390 -25.17 -1.99 -20.26
N PRO A 391 -24.84 -3.22 -19.79
CA PRO A 391 -23.45 -3.71 -19.80
C PRO A 391 -22.88 -3.84 -21.21
N TYR A 392 -21.54 -3.65 -21.30
CA TYR A 392 -20.79 -3.95 -22.52
C TYR A 392 -20.66 -5.46 -22.71
N GLN A 393 -20.60 -5.87 -23.98
CA GLN A 393 -20.38 -7.26 -24.39
C GLN A 393 -19.27 -7.30 -25.42
N TYR A 394 -18.49 -8.37 -25.47
CA TYR A 394 -17.39 -8.52 -26.45
C TYR A 394 -17.88 -8.37 -27.89
N GLY A 395 -19.09 -8.85 -28.20
CA GLY A 395 -19.71 -8.74 -29.52
C GLY A 395 -20.07 -7.31 -29.98
N HIS A 396 -20.00 -6.31 -29.09
CA HIS A 396 -20.15 -4.90 -29.47
C HIS A 396 -18.94 -4.34 -30.22
N PHE A 397 -17.80 -5.03 -30.18
CA PHE A 397 -16.53 -4.56 -30.71
C PHE A 397 -16.11 -5.39 -31.93
N THR A 398 -15.54 -4.72 -32.93
CA THR A 398 -14.88 -5.34 -34.06
C THR A 398 -13.40 -4.95 -34.03
N PHE A 399 -12.54 -5.94 -34.14
CA PHE A 399 -11.10 -5.74 -34.06
C PHE A 399 -10.45 -5.85 -35.44
N PRO A 400 -9.86 -4.78 -36.00
CA PRO A 400 -9.18 -4.82 -37.30
C PRO A 400 -8.00 -5.78 -37.26
N SER A 401 -7.81 -6.56 -38.33
CA SER A 401 -6.65 -7.47 -38.42
C SER A 401 -5.28 -6.77 -38.44
N THR A 402 -5.28 -5.48 -38.75
CA THR A 402 -4.09 -4.61 -38.73
C THR A 402 -3.98 -3.75 -37.48
N GLY A 403 -4.94 -3.85 -36.55
CA GLY A 403 -4.94 -3.12 -35.28
C GLY A 403 -3.95 -3.69 -34.27
N LYS A 404 -3.78 -2.98 -33.15
CA LYS A 404 -2.89 -3.42 -32.05
C LYS A 404 -3.37 -4.74 -31.45
N TRP A 405 -4.68 -4.94 -31.36
CA TRP A 405 -5.30 -6.10 -30.71
C TRP A 405 -6.31 -6.76 -31.66
N PRO A 406 -5.85 -7.47 -32.71
CA PRO A 406 -6.76 -8.03 -33.72
C PRO A 406 -7.65 -9.17 -33.21
N ASP A 407 -7.28 -9.85 -32.13
CA ASP A 407 -8.07 -10.90 -31.49
C ASP A 407 -7.80 -10.97 -29.98
N PRO A 408 -8.35 -10.05 -29.16
CA PRO A 408 -8.17 -10.05 -27.70
C PRO A 408 -8.57 -11.37 -27.03
N LYS A 409 -9.62 -12.04 -27.55
CA LYS A 409 -10.09 -13.32 -27.01
C LYS A 409 -9.13 -14.46 -27.29
N GLY A 410 -8.58 -14.50 -28.50
CA GLY A 410 -7.53 -15.44 -28.89
C GLY A 410 -6.24 -15.19 -28.10
N LEU A 411 -5.87 -13.94 -27.86
CA LEU A 411 -4.72 -13.58 -27.02
C LEU A 411 -4.90 -14.09 -25.58
N SER A 412 -6.03 -13.79 -24.93
CA SER A 412 -6.30 -14.26 -23.56
C SER A 412 -6.24 -15.79 -23.48
N LYS A 413 -6.78 -16.48 -24.48
CA LYS A 413 -6.68 -17.95 -24.58
C LYS A 413 -5.24 -18.43 -24.73
N ALA A 414 -4.42 -17.73 -25.53
CA ALA A 414 -3.00 -18.07 -25.73
C ALA A 414 -2.21 -17.89 -24.42
N ILE A 415 -2.46 -16.82 -23.69
CA ILE A 415 -1.89 -16.55 -22.35
C ILE A 415 -2.28 -17.68 -21.38
N GLY A 416 -3.56 -18.01 -21.30
CA GLY A 416 -4.04 -19.11 -20.45
C GLY A 416 -3.48 -20.49 -20.84
N ASN A 417 -3.30 -20.76 -22.14
CA ASN A 417 -2.67 -22.01 -22.61
C ASN A 417 -1.18 -22.09 -22.25
N ALA A 418 -0.51 -20.94 -22.13
CA ALA A 418 0.86 -20.86 -21.63
C ALA A 418 0.94 -21.04 -20.09
N GLY A 419 -0.19 -21.13 -19.40
CA GLY A 419 -0.29 -21.29 -17.94
C GLY A 419 -0.27 -19.98 -17.17
N LEU A 420 -0.37 -18.81 -17.85
CA LEU A 420 -0.37 -17.50 -17.20
C LEU A 420 -1.78 -16.97 -16.99
N ASN A 421 -1.91 -16.10 -16.01
CA ASN A 421 -3.15 -15.36 -15.74
C ASN A 421 -3.04 -13.94 -16.30
N LEU A 422 -4.05 -13.54 -17.07
CA LEU A 422 -4.11 -12.19 -17.66
C LEU A 422 -4.65 -11.19 -16.64
N VAL A 423 -3.91 -10.13 -16.40
CA VAL A 423 -4.27 -8.99 -15.57
C VAL A 423 -4.24 -7.73 -16.43
N LEU A 424 -5.23 -6.86 -16.28
CA LEU A 424 -5.33 -5.61 -17.03
C LEU A 424 -5.19 -4.41 -16.08
N TRP A 425 -4.41 -3.42 -16.52
CA TRP A 425 -4.26 -2.16 -15.81
C TRP A 425 -5.56 -1.36 -15.78
N GLN A 426 -5.84 -0.67 -14.66
CA GLN A 426 -7.02 0.14 -14.44
C GLN A 426 -6.70 1.40 -13.64
N ILE A 427 -7.55 2.44 -13.84
CA ILE A 427 -7.49 3.74 -13.17
C ILE A 427 -8.94 4.23 -12.92
N PRO A 428 -9.25 4.88 -11.78
CA PRO A 428 -10.63 5.26 -11.43
C PRO A 428 -11.06 6.60 -12.02
N VAL A 429 -10.66 6.92 -13.26
CA VAL A 429 -10.91 8.22 -13.87
C VAL A 429 -11.75 8.13 -15.15
N ILE A 430 -12.56 9.16 -15.41
CA ILE A 430 -13.09 9.49 -16.72
C ILE A 430 -12.16 10.56 -17.27
N LYS A 431 -11.31 10.17 -18.24
CA LYS A 431 -10.16 10.95 -18.69
C LYS A 431 -10.60 12.26 -19.36
N TYR A 432 -9.93 13.34 -18.99
CA TYR A 432 -9.98 14.57 -19.78
C TYR A 432 -8.93 14.55 -20.89
N THR A 433 -9.36 14.79 -22.13
CA THR A 433 -8.48 14.98 -23.28
C THR A 433 -9.20 15.82 -24.33
N GLU A 434 -8.44 16.62 -25.07
CA GLU A 434 -9.00 17.50 -26.13
C GLU A 434 -9.52 16.69 -27.32
N ASP A 435 -8.93 15.55 -27.61
CA ASP A 435 -9.29 14.62 -28.69
C ASP A 435 -10.27 13.51 -28.26
N ALA A 436 -11.02 13.72 -27.17
CA ALA A 436 -11.97 12.76 -26.63
C ALA A 436 -12.82 12.10 -27.73
N CYS A 437 -12.90 10.78 -27.72
CA CYS A 437 -13.77 10.03 -28.64
C CYS A 437 -15.26 10.21 -28.27
N ALA A 438 -16.16 9.79 -29.14
CA ALA A 438 -17.61 9.95 -28.91
C ALA A 438 -18.09 9.21 -27.66
N GLN A 439 -17.54 8.01 -27.38
CA GLN A 439 -17.87 7.23 -26.19
C GLN A 439 -17.45 7.95 -24.91
N LEU A 440 -16.23 8.47 -24.85
CA LEU A 440 -15.74 9.20 -23.69
C LEU A 440 -16.60 10.44 -23.38
N ARG A 441 -16.98 11.19 -24.42
CA ARG A 441 -17.89 12.34 -24.25
C ARG A 441 -19.26 11.94 -23.69
N GLN A 442 -19.82 10.82 -24.16
CA GLN A 442 -21.08 10.30 -23.63
C GLN A 442 -20.93 9.82 -22.18
N ASP A 443 -19.83 9.15 -21.86
CA ASP A 443 -19.51 8.67 -20.52
C ASP A 443 -19.37 9.82 -19.53
N GLU A 444 -18.66 10.87 -19.91
CA GLU A 444 -18.49 12.08 -19.10
C GLU A 444 -19.83 12.77 -18.85
N ALA A 445 -20.60 13.01 -19.93
CA ALA A 445 -21.90 13.65 -19.83
C ALA A 445 -22.88 12.84 -18.96
N HIS A 446 -22.88 11.51 -19.12
CA HIS A 446 -23.73 10.62 -18.32
C HIS A 446 -23.32 10.62 -16.83
N ALA A 447 -22.03 10.51 -16.53
CA ALA A 447 -21.54 10.53 -15.16
C ALA A 447 -21.88 11.85 -14.45
N ILE A 448 -21.73 12.99 -15.11
CA ILE A 448 -22.11 14.30 -14.56
C ILE A 448 -23.61 14.38 -14.32
N ALA A 449 -24.42 14.01 -15.32
CA ALA A 449 -25.88 14.13 -15.25
C ALA A 449 -26.51 13.26 -14.14
N HIS A 450 -25.87 12.14 -13.79
CA HIS A 450 -26.38 11.19 -12.79
C HIS A 450 -25.63 11.25 -11.44
N GLY A 451 -24.66 12.15 -11.29
CA GLY A 451 -23.84 12.22 -10.08
C GLY A 451 -23.02 10.95 -9.83
N TYR A 452 -22.49 10.33 -10.90
CA TYR A 452 -21.63 9.15 -10.82
C TYR A 452 -20.15 9.50 -10.62
N CYS A 453 -19.78 10.76 -10.84
CA CYS A 453 -18.48 11.31 -10.46
C CYS A 453 -18.60 12.15 -9.19
N VAL A 454 -17.49 12.39 -8.53
CA VAL A 454 -17.43 13.29 -7.38
C VAL A 454 -17.81 14.70 -7.84
N MET A 455 -18.68 15.38 -7.07
CA MET A 455 -19.17 16.73 -7.36
C MET A 455 -18.58 17.71 -6.33
N ASN A 456 -18.52 18.99 -6.68
CA ASN A 456 -18.23 20.05 -5.73
C ASN A 456 -19.52 20.49 -5.01
N ASP A 457 -19.37 21.20 -3.89
CA ASP A 457 -20.48 21.72 -3.09
C ASP A 457 -21.37 22.76 -3.82
N ASP A 458 -20.84 23.37 -4.89
CA ASP A 458 -21.59 24.26 -5.79
C ASP A 458 -22.34 23.53 -6.92
N GLY A 459 -22.30 22.19 -6.92
CA GLY A 459 -22.92 21.34 -7.93
C GLY A 459 -22.15 21.20 -9.24
N THR A 460 -20.95 21.75 -9.35
CA THR A 460 -20.06 21.49 -10.48
C THR A 460 -19.31 20.17 -10.32
N PRO A 461 -18.92 19.47 -11.41
CA PRO A 461 -18.13 18.26 -11.28
C PRO A 461 -16.73 18.57 -10.73
N TYR A 462 -16.28 17.76 -9.76
CA TYR A 462 -14.89 17.82 -9.31
C TYR A 462 -13.97 17.32 -10.43
N ARG A 463 -12.88 18.04 -10.68
CA ARG A 463 -11.85 17.64 -11.62
C ARG A 463 -10.48 17.62 -10.92
N ILE A 464 -9.68 16.61 -11.21
CA ILE A 464 -8.31 16.50 -10.68
C ILE A 464 -7.56 17.80 -11.01
N PRO A 465 -7.09 18.54 -9.99
CA PRO A 465 -6.56 19.90 -10.23
C PRO A 465 -5.16 19.90 -10.86
N GLU A 466 -4.33 18.96 -10.49
CA GLU A 466 -2.92 18.86 -10.90
C GLU A 466 -2.47 17.40 -11.05
N ASN A 467 -1.25 17.20 -11.49
CA ASN A 467 -0.61 15.91 -11.66
C ASN A 467 -1.15 15.07 -12.82
N TRP A 468 -0.90 13.82 -12.69
CA TRP A 468 -1.36 12.75 -13.54
C TRP A 468 -2.88 12.79 -13.67
N PHE A 469 -3.41 12.72 -14.87
CA PHE A 469 -4.84 12.85 -15.15
C PHE A 469 -5.49 14.20 -14.80
N LYS A 470 -4.74 15.30 -14.76
CA LYS A 470 -5.28 16.65 -14.59
C LYS A 470 -6.50 16.90 -15.48
N GLY A 471 -7.54 17.51 -14.90
CA GLY A 471 -8.80 17.83 -15.57
C GLY A 471 -9.80 16.68 -15.66
N SER A 472 -9.39 15.44 -15.40
CA SER A 472 -10.25 14.27 -15.42
C SER A 472 -11.23 14.25 -14.25
N LEU A 473 -12.39 13.58 -14.43
CA LEU A 473 -13.30 13.27 -13.35
C LEU A 473 -12.85 11.99 -12.64
N ILE A 474 -13.18 11.87 -11.36
CA ILE A 474 -13.03 10.61 -10.61
C ILE A 474 -14.41 10.02 -10.32
N LEU A 475 -14.51 8.69 -10.42
CA LEU A 475 -15.75 7.98 -10.11
C LEU A 475 -16.04 8.08 -8.59
N ASP A 476 -17.30 8.22 -8.24
CA ASP A 476 -17.73 8.15 -6.84
C ASP A 476 -18.10 6.70 -6.46
N PHE A 477 -17.16 5.98 -5.84
CA PHE A 477 -17.37 4.61 -5.40
C PHE A 477 -18.28 4.47 -4.17
N THR A 478 -18.72 5.59 -3.57
CA THR A 478 -19.74 5.58 -2.51
C THR A 478 -21.16 5.58 -3.09
N ASN A 479 -21.31 5.82 -4.40
CA ASN A 479 -22.58 5.75 -5.12
C ASN A 479 -22.77 4.34 -5.74
N PRO A 480 -23.69 3.50 -5.24
CA PRO A 480 -23.90 2.15 -5.77
C PRO A 480 -24.27 2.11 -7.26
N ALA A 481 -25.01 3.13 -7.74
CA ALA A 481 -25.40 3.22 -9.15
C ALA A 481 -24.18 3.54 -10.04
N ALA A 482 -23.26 4.37 -9.56
CA ALA A 482 -22.00 4.64 -10.24
C ALA A 482 -21.13 3.38 -10.34
N VAL A 483 -21.03 2.61 -9.25
CA VAL A 483 -20.30 1.33 -9.19
C VAL A 483 -20.89 0.33 -10.18
N GLN A 484 -22.21 0.17 -10.21
CA GLN A 484 -22.88 -0.73 -11.16
C GLN A 484 -22.61 -0.32 -12.62
N TRP A 485 -22.73 0.98 -12.93
CA TRP A 485 -22.46 1.52 -14.26
C TRP A 485 -21.00 1.30 -14.67
N TRP A 486 -20.05 1.55 -13.78
CA TRP A 486 -18.62 1.37 -14.01
C TRP A 486 -18.25 -0.06 -14.34
N PHE A 487 -18.71 -1.01 -13.54
CA PHE A 487 -18.41 -2.43 -13.74
C PHE A 487 -19.25 -3.06 -14.86
N GLY A 488 -20.41 -2.51 -15.17
CA GLY A 488 -21.18 -2.90 -16.36
C GLY A 488 -20.38 -2.76 -17.66
N LYS A 489 -19.46 -1.78 -17.73
CA LYS A 489 -18.56 -1.59 -18.86
C LYS A 489 -17.36 -2.53 -18.88
N ARG A 490 -17.05 -3.18 -17.76
CA ARG A 490 -15.86 -4.04 -17.55
C ARG A 490 -16.17 -5.52 -17.43
N ALA A 491 -17.43 -5.88 -17.19
CA ALA A 491 -17.83 -7.24 -16.93
C ALA A 491 -17.44 -8.23 -18.07
N TYR A 492 -17.50 -7.79 -19.32
CA TYR A 492 -17.14 -8.61 -20.48
C TYR A 492 -15.64 -9.02 -20.47
N LEU A 493 -14.76 -8.18 -19.90
CA LEU A 493 -13.33 -8.50 -19.76
C LEU A 493 -13.13 -9.75 -18.91
N VAL A 494 -13.90 -9.88 -17.83
CA VAL A 494 -13.82 -11.01 -16.91
C VAL A 494 -14.64 -12.19 -17.44
N GLN A 495 -15.89 -11.97 -17.83
CA GLN A 495 -16.83 -13.03 -18.15
C GLN A 495 -16.60 -13.66 -19.53
N GLU A 496 -16.21 -12.86 -20.54
CA GLU A 496 -16.08 -13.33 -21.91
C GLU A 496 -14.63 -13.51 -22.37
N LEU A 497 -13.70 -12.69 -21.83
CA LEU A 497 -12.28 -12.77 -22.16
C LEU A 497 -11.48 -13.57 -21.13
N GLY A 498 -12.03 -13.84 -19.93
CA GLY A 498 -11.34 -14.62 -18.91
C GLY A 498 -10.18 -13.89 -18.23
N VAL A 499 -10.23 -12.56 -18.15
CA VAL A 499 -9.29 -11.75 -17.35
C VAL A 499 -9.39 -12.17 -15.90
N LYS A 500 -8.26 -12.41 -15.25
CA LYS A 500 -8.14 -12.93 -13.88
C LYS A 500 -7.87 -11.86 -12.83
N GLY A 501 -7.58 -10.64 -13.25
CA GLY A 501 -7.34 -9.57 -12.29
C GLY A 501 -7.22 -8.20 -12.91
N PHE A 502 -7.20 -7.22 -12.02
CA PHE A 502 -6.95 -5.83 -12.37
C PHE A 502 -5.80 -5.28 -11.53
N LYS A 503 -4.83 -4.63 -12.20
CA LYS A 503 -3.86 -3.76 -11.54
C LYS A 503 -4.53 -2.40 -11.35
N THR A 504 -4.95 -2.13 -10.12
CA THR A 504 -5.71 -0.92 -9.74
C THR A 504 -4.74 0.17 -9.31
N ASP A 505 -4.38 1.00 -10.28
CA ASP A 505 -3.41 2.08 -10.11
C ASP A 505 -4.08 3.40 -9.73
N GLY A 506 -3.33 4.31 -9.10
CA GLY A 506 -3.86 5.59 -8.66
C GLY A 506 -4.80 5.50 -7.44
N GLY A 507 -5.66 6.49 -7.33
CA GLY A 507 -6.61 6.63 -6.21
C GLY A 507 -6.30 7.81 -5.31
N GLU A 508 -5.14 8.46 -5.45
CA GLU A 508 -4.66 9.59 -4.66
C GLU A 508 -5.14 10.95 -5.21
N PHE A 509 -6.33 11.00 -5.83
CA PHE A 509 -6.77 12.12 -6.67
C PHE A 509 -7.75 13.08 -6.02
N LEU A 510 -8.20 12.82 -4.79
CA LEU A 510 -9.24 13.62 -4.13
C LEU A 510 -8.62 14.67 -3.22
N PHE A 511 -8.76 15.94 -3.61
CA PHE A 511 -8.15 17.07 -2.91
C PHE A 511 -9.17 18.17 -2.63
N GLY A 512 -8.97 18.92 -1.54
CA GLY A 512 -9.74 20.11 -1.22
C GLY A 512 -10.95 19.87 -0.33
N GLU A 513 -11.59 20.97 0.06
CA GLU A 513 -12.75 20.97 0.95
C GLU A 513 -14.07 20.90 0.17
N SER A 514 -14.10 21.43 -1.06
CA SER A 514 -15.31 21.54 -1.88
C SER A 514 -15.87 20.19 -2.40
N PRO A 515 -15.04 19.17 -2.70
CA PRO A 515 -15.60 17.91 -3.19
C PRO A 515 -16.59 17.29 -2.19
N ARG A 516 -17.64 16.70 -2.74
CA ARG A 516 -18.70 15.98 -2.00
C ARG A 516 -18.94 14.64 -2.67
N LEU A 517 -18.87 13.59 -1.86
CA LEU A 517 -19.23 12.25 -2.28
C LEU A 517 -20.70 11.98 -2.01
N PHE A 518 -21.26 10.99 -2.69
CA PHE A 518 -22.64 10.53 -2.49
C PHE A 518 -22.92 10.14 -1.03
N SER A 519 -21.92 9.60 -0.33
CA SER A 519 -21.97 9.32 1.12
C SER A 519 -22.10 10.56 2.00
N GLY A 520 -21.95 11.77 1.45
CA GLY A 520 -21.92 13.04 2.18
C GLY A 520 -20.53 13.44 2.69
N GLN A 521 -19.52 12.60 2.54
CA GLN A 521 -18.14 12.94 2.94
C GLN A 521 -17.61 14.12 2.11
N THR A 522 -16.86 15.01 2.77
CA THR A 522 -16.11 16.08 2.09
C THR A 522 -14.80 15.55 1.51
N GLY A 523 -14.20 16.29 0.58
CA GLY A 523 -12.92 15.88 -0.02
C GLY A 523 -11.82 15.64 1.01
N LEU A 524 -11.69 16.49 2.04
CA LEU A 524 -10.73 16.28 3.13
C LEU A 524 -11.02 15.03 3.98
N ALA A 525 -12.30 14.75 4.26
CA ALA A 525 -12.69 13.56 5.01
C ALA A 525 -12.50 12.27 4.19
N ALA A 526 -12.64 12.36 2.88
CA ALA A 526 -12.56 11.23 1.97
C ALA A 526 -11.16 10.99 1.37
N HIS A 527 -10.22 11.93 1.50
CA HIS A 527 -8.90 11.84 0.87
C HIS A 527 -8.20 10.49 1.12
N ASN A 528 -8.07 10.10 2.39
CA ASN A 528 -7.48 8.81 2.78
C ASN A 528 -8.43 7.62 2.59
N ALA A 529 -9.75 7.86 2.52
CA ALA A 529 -10.75 6.80 2.36
C ALA A 529 -10.93 6.37 0.91
N TYR A 530 -10.79 7.28 -0.04
CA TYR A 530 -11.08 7.07 -1.45
C TYR A 530 -10.31 5.90 -2.08
N PRO A 531 -8.98 5.75 -1.86
CA PRO A 531 -8.26 4.59 -2.39
C PRO A 531 -8.88 3.26 -1.95
N MET A 532 -9.27 3.14 -0.67
CA MET A 532 -9.91 1.91 -0.17
C MET A 532 -11.28 1.66 -0.80
N GLN A 533 -12.09 2.69 -1.00
CA GLN A 533 -13.39 2.58 -1.66
C GLN A 533 -13.23 2.07 -3.11
N TYR A 534 -12.22 2.57 -3.80
CA TYR A 534 -11.86 2.17 -5.16
C TYR A 534 -11.39 0.71 -5.24
N VAL A 535 -10.35 0.37 -4.50
CA VAL A 535 -9.73 -0.97 -4.61
C VAL A 535 -10.64 -2.07 -4.07
N GLN A 536 -11.43 -1.78 -3.02
CA GLN A 536 -12.43 -2.69 -2.49
C GLN A 536 -13.53 -2.99 -3.51
N ALA A 537 -14.02 -1.97 -4.23
CA ALA A 537 -15.04 -2.15 -5.26
C ALA A 537 -14.54 -3.07 -6.40
N TYR A 538 -13.27 -2.93 -6.81
CA TYR A 538 -12.66 -3.85 -7.78
C TYR A 538 -12.49 -5.28 -7.24
N HIS A 539 -12.09 -5.41 -5.98
CA HIS A 539 -11.98 -6.71 -5.33
C HIS A 539 -13.34 -7.41 -5.23
N ASP A 540 -14.37 -6.70 -4.78
CA ASP A 540 -15.73 -7.24 -4.66
C ASP A 540 -16.32 -7.65 -6.01
N PHE A 541 -16.12 -6.83 -7.04
CA PHE A 541 -16.51 -7.15 -8.40
C PHE A 541 -15.83 -8.45 -8.91
N LEU A 542 -14.52 -8.60 -8.67
CA LEU A 542 -13.81 -9.82 -9.07
C LEU A 542 -14.34 -11.04 -8.32
N ARG A 543 -14.55 -10.93 -6.99
CA ARG A 543 -15.09 -12.04 -6.18
C ARG A 543 -16.48 -12.50 -6.60
N GLU A 544 -17.32 -11.57 -7.06
CA GLU A 544 -18.64 -11.90 -7.58
C GLU A 544 -18.59 -12.77 -8.85
N HIS A 545 -17.56 -12.58 -9.68
CA HIS A 545 -17.49 -13.16 -11.02
C HIS A 545 -16.50 -14.33 -11.14
N ILE A 546 -15.44 -14.36 -10.33
CA ILE A 546 -14.39 -15.41 -10.38
C ILE A 546 -13.87 -15.72 -8.98
N THR A 547 -13.58 -17.00 -8.72
CA THR A 547 -13.13 -17.46 -7.40
C THR A 547 -11.66 -17.16 -7.10
N ASP A 548 -10.84 -17.02 -8.14
CA ASP A 548 -9.39 -16.81 -8.09
C ASP A 548 -8.98 -15.46 -8.66
N GLY A 549 -9.89 -14.47 -8.61
CA GLY A 549 -9.64 -13.11 -9.07
C GLY A 549 -8.78 -12.28 -8.13
N VAL A 550 -7.95 -11.39 -8.69
CA VAL A 550 -7.02 -10.55 -7.92
C VAL A 550 -7.13 -9.08 -8.31
N ALA A 551 -7.39 -8.22 -7.32
CA ALA A 551 -7.07 -6.81 -7.38
C ALA A 551 -5.63 -6.63 -6.86
N PHE A 552 -4.78 -5.99 -7.67
CA PHE A 552 -3.40 -5.67 -7.37
C PHE A 552 -3.26 -4.16 -7.28
N SER A 553 -3.13 -3.62 -6.06
CA SER A 553 -3.45 -2.22 -5.76
C SER A 553 -2.25 -1.44 -5.25
N ARG A 554 -2.16 -0.14 -5.60
CA ARG A 554 -1.09 0.76 -5.16
C ARG A 554 -1.43 1.45 -3.86
N ALA A 555 -2.53 2.17 -3.83
CA ALA A 555 -2.90 3.03 -2.72
C ALA A 555 -3.90 2.36 -1.77
N GLY A 556 -3.85 2.76 -0.51
CA GLY A 556 -4.74 2.23 0.53
C GLY A 556 -4.66 2.98 1.85
N HIS A 557 -5.33 2.44 2.84
CA HIS A 557 -5.36 2.93 4.23
C HIS A 557 -5.70 1.76 5.16
N SER A 558 -6.10 2.01 6.42
CA SER A 558 -6.56 0.96 7.34
C SER A 558 -7.58 0.03 6.68
N GLY A 559 -7.44 -1.27 6.86
CA GLY A 559 -8.28 -2.30 6.23
C GLY A 559 -7.76 -2.77 4.87
N VAL A 560 -6.61 -2.28 4.42
CA VAL A 560 -6.01 -2.63 3.13
C VAL A 560 -5.75 -4.13 2.96
N GLN A 561 -5.56 -4.88 4.04
CA GLN A 561 -5.41 -6.34 4.03
C GLN A 561 -6.67 -7.09 3.56
N THR A 562 -7.82 -6.42 3.46
CA THR A 562 -9.05 -6.99 2.87
C THR A 562 -8.99 -7.05 1.35
N VAL A 563 -7.96 -6.50 0.73
CA VAL A 563 -7.61 -6.62 -0.70
C VAL A 563 -6.32 -7.44 -0.82
N PRO A 564 -6.23 -8.40 -1.77
CA PRO A 564 -5.26 -9.48 -1.67
C PRO A 564 -3.78 -9.06 -1.77
N ILE A 565 -3.42 -8.09 -2.63
CA ILE A 565 -2.01 -7.78 -2.91
C ILE A 565 -1.82 -6.29 -3.18
N HIS A 566 -0.67 -5.75 -2.74
CA HIS A 566 -0.26 -4.37 -2.96
C HIS A 566 1.16 -4.28 -3.53
N TRP A 567 1.47 -3.16 -4.20
CA TRP A 567 2.84 -2.87 -4.62
C TRP A 567 3.26 -1.45 -4.24
N ALA A 568 4.55 -1.24 -4.17
CA ALA A 568 5.22 -0.03 -3.70
C ALA A 568 5.14 1.17 -4.65
N GLY A 569 4.30 1.13 -5.68
CA GLY A 569 4.26 2.19 -6.71
C GLY A 569 5.49 2.17 -7.60
N ASP A 570 5.80 3.32 -8.16
CA ASP A 570 6.86 3.52 -9.16
C ASP A 570 8.17 3.93 -8.50
N GLN A 571 9.27 3.26 -8.83
CA GLN A 571 10.59 3.60 -8.30
C GLN A 571 11.63 3.73 -9.41
N MET A 572 12.66 4.53 -9.16
CA MET A 572 13.82 4.64 -10.05
C MET A 572 14.69 3.39 -9.98
N SER A 573 15.39 3.10 -11.07
CA SER A 573 16.38 2.00 -11.14
C SER A 573 17.69 2.40 -10.43
N GLU A 574 17.64 2.56 -9.12
CA GLU A 574 18.74 3.04 -8.27
C GLU A 574 18.93 2.20 -7.00
N TRP A 575 20.15 2.19 -6.45
CA TRP A 575 20.46 1.47 -5.22
C TRP A 575 19.75 2.05 -3.99
N SER A 576 19.56 3.36 -3.94
CA SER A 576 18.78 4.05 -2.91
C SER A 576 17.34 3.56 -2.89
N GLU A 577 16.73 3.41 -4.07
CA GLU A 577 15.38 2.91 -4.22
C GLU A 577 15.27 1.43 -3.83
N LEU A 578 16.25 0.58 -4.17
CA LEU A 578 16.25 -0.82 -3.71
C LEU A 578 16.27 -0.92 -2.17
N ARG A 579 17.04 -0.05 -1.49
CA ARG A 579 17.01 0.03 -0.02
C ARG A 579 15.67 0.51 0.51
N SER A 580 15.11 1.56 -0.10
CA SER A 580 13.78 2.07 0.25
C SER A 580 12.70 1.01 0.07
N GLN A 581 12.78 0.16 -0.98
CA GLN A 581 11.84 -0.93 -1.18
C GLN A 581 11.95 -2.00 -0.08
N LEU A 582 13.15 -2.36 0.35
CA LEU A 582 13.31 -3.28 1.48
C LEU A 582 12.71 -2.70 2.77
N THR A 583 12.97 -1.41 3.03
CA THR A 583 12.41 -0.68 4.17
C THR A 583 10.88 -0.67 4.09
N ALA A 584 10.31 -0.36 2.92
CA ALA A 584 8.86 -0.31 2.71
C ALA A 584 8.20 -1.67 2.91
N GLY A 585 8.78 -2.76 2.39
CA GLY A 585 8.26 -4.10 2.57
C GLY A 585 8.25 -4.55 4.03
N ILE A 586 9.32 -4.26 4.78
CA ILE A 586 9.39 -4.55 6.23
C ILE A 586 8.37 -3.70 7.00
N SER A 587 8.28 -2.40 6.71
CA SER A 587 7.35 -1.48 7.37
C SER A 587 5.89 -1.80 7.05
N ALA A 588 5.59 -2.18 5.82
CA ALA A 588 4.28 -2.66 5.41
C ALA A 588 3.84 -3.86 6.25
N GLY A 589 4.72 -4.86 6.43
CA GLY A 589 4.47 -6.01 7.30
C GLY A 589 4.20 -5.62 8.76
N LEU A 590 4.96 -4.68 9.31
CA LEU A 590 4.77 -4.14 10.67
C LEU A 590 3.50 -3.30 10.83
N SER A 591 2.82 -3.02 9.73
CA SER A 591 1.56 -2.28 9.68
C SER A 591 0.36 -3.16 9.25
N GLY A 592 0.53 -4.49 9.22
CA GLY A 592 -0.53 -5.45 8.93
C GLY A 592 -0.78 -5.73 7.45
N ILE A 593 0.09 -5.27 6.53
CA ILE A 593 0.03 -5.60 5.10
C ILE A 593 0.75 -6.93 4.89
N LEU A 594 0.00 -8.00 4.60
CA LEU A 594 0.56 -9.35 4.55
C LEU A 594 1.27 -9.67 3.23
N PHE A 595 0.73 -9.18 2.10
CA PHE A 595 1.20 -9.51 0.75
C PHE A 595 1.52 -8.24 -0.01
N TRP A 596 2.80 -7.99 -0.15
CA TRP A 596 3.37 -6.79 -0.72
C TRP A 596 4.38 -7.13 -1.83
N SER A 597 4.60 -6.19 -2.75
CA SER A 597 5.49 -6.34 -3.89
C SER A 597 6.17 -5.03 -4.25
N PHE A 598 7.15 -5.11 -5.13
CA PHE A 598 7.84 -3.96 -5.72
C PHE A 598 8.33 -4.28 -7.13
N ASP A 599 8.58 -3.28 -7.95
CA ASP A 599 9.11 -3.47 -9.30
C ASP A 599 10.60 -3.80 -9.27
N MET A 600 10.92 -5.07 -9.52
CA MET A 600 12.27 -5.59 -9.49
C MET A 600 13.18 -4.88 -10.50
N GLY A 601 14.28 -4.31 -10.03
CA GLY A 601 15.21 -3.51 -10.84
C GLY A 601 14.77 -2.08 -11.06
N GLY A 602 13.60 -1.67 -10.55
CA GLY A 602 12.99 -0.35 -10.73
C GLY A 602 12.02 -0.31 -11.90
N PHE A 603 11.10 0.67 -11.87
CA PHE A 603 10.09 0.93 -12.90
C PHE A 603 10.56 2.00 -13.88
N ALA A 604 11.09 3.11 -13.36
CA ALA A 604 11.35 4.35 -14.08
C ALA A 604 12.85 4.68 -14.21
N GLY A 605 13.13 5.63 -15.06
CA GLY A 605 14.48 6.15 -15.29
C GLY A 605 15.35 5.27 -16.17
N ASP A 606 16.65 5.38 -16.00
CA ASP A 606 17.62 4.61 -16.78
C ASP A 606 17.51 3.10 -16.47
N PHE A 607 17.99 2.26 -17.39
CA PHE A 607 18.03 0.84 -17.14
C PHE A 607 18.89 0.52 -15.90
N PRO A 608 18.45 -0.41 -15.04
CA PRO A 608 19.26 -0.85 -13.92
C PRO A 608 20.58 -1.44 -14.41
N SER A 609 21.66 -1.27 -13.65
CA SER A 609 22.86 -2.07 -13.90
C SER A 609 22.56 -3.56 -13.73
N ALA A 610 23.33 -4.43 -14.38
CA ALA A 610 23.19 -5.88 -14.23
C ALA A 610 23.22 -6.31 -12.74
N GLU A 611 24.14 -5.74 -11.96
CA GLU A 611 24.25 -6.03 -10.52
C GLU A 611 22.98 -5.62 -9.75
N LEU A 612 22.49 -4.39 -9.94
CA LEU A 612 21.27 -3.92 -9.29
C LEU A 612 20.06 -4.81 -9.63
N TYR A 613 19.91 -5.14 -10.91
CA TYR A 613 18.83 -6.01 -11.38
C TYR A 613 18.86 -7.39 -10.72
N LEU A 614 20.04 -8.02 -10.69
CA LEU A 614 20.20 -9.37 -10.13
C LEU A 614 20.08 -9.41 -8.60
N ARG A 615 20.57 -8.39 -7.88
CA ARG A 615 20.35 -8.26 -6.43
C ARG A 615 18.87 -8.01 -6.11
N SER A 616 18.20 -7.22 -6.95
CA SER A 616 16.76 -6.99 -6.85
C SER A 616 15.96 -8.26 -7.13
N ALA A 617 16.35 -9.05 -8.15
CA ALA A 617 15.73 -10.35 -8.45
C ALA A 617 15.88 -11.35 -7.29
N ALA A 618 17.05 -11.36 -6.66
CA ALA A 618 17.30 -12.18 -5.48
C ALA A 618 16.40 -11.82 -4.30
N LEU A 619 16.22 -10.53 -4.00
CA LEU A 619 15.27 -10.04 -2.98
C LEU A 619 13.82 -10.39 -3.36
N ALA A 620 13.43 -10.15 -4.61
CA ALA A 620 12.06 -10.38 -5.08
C ALA A 620 11.66 -11.88 -5.02
N ALA A 621 12.61 -12.80 -5.19
CA ALA A 621 12.37 -14.23 -5.05
C ALA A 621 11.93 -14.65 -3.64
N PHE A 622 12.27 -13.86 -2.61
CA PHE A 622 11.88 -14.01 -1.21
C PHE A 622 10.96 -12.87 -0.70
N SER A 623 10.28 -12.20 -1.61
CA SER A 623 9.20 -11.27 -1.28
C SER A 623 7.83 -11.94 -1.46
N PRO A 624 6.74 -11.44 -0.89
CA PRO A 624 5.42 -12.05 -1.04
C PRO A 624 4.99 -12.26 -2.50
N VAL A 625 5.29 -11.31 -3.38
CA VAL A 625 5.12 -11.45 -4.84
C VAL A 625 6.40 -11.03 -5.54
N MET A 626 6.85 -11.81 -6.52
CA MET A 626 7.96 -11.46 -7.39
C MET A 626 7.44 -10.83 -8.67
N GLN A 627 7.81 -9.57 -8.95
CA GLN A 627 7.37 -8.92 -10.18
C GLN A 627 8.46 -8.03 -10.77
N TRP A 628 8.38 -7.79 -12.07
CA TRP A 628 9.07 -6.70 -12.76
C TRP A 628 8.15 -6.02 -13.74
N HIS A 629 8.38 -4.75 -13.93
CA HIS A 629 7.62 -3.87 -14.79
C HIS A 629 8.48 -2.72 -15.30
N SER A 630 8.02 -1.94 -16.25
CA SER A 630 8.74 -0.79 -16.78
C SER A 630 7.80 0.26 -17.38
N GLU A 631 8.16 1.51 -17.18
CA GLU A 631 7.50 2.65 -17.80
C GLU A 631 7.57 2.62 -19.34
N PRO A 632 6.73 3.41 -20.05
CA PRO A 632 6.80 3.52 -21.51
C PRO A 632 8.14 4.11 -21.99
N ARG A 633 8.48 3.86 -23.24
CA ARG A 633 9.75 4.27 -23.88
C ARG A 633 10.10 5.74 -23.72
N ASN A 634 9.10 6.61 -23.72
CA ASN A 634 9.24 8.05 -23.53
C ASN A 634 8.54 8.47 -22.22
N GLY A 635 8.74 7.67 -21.17
CA GLY A 635 8.10 7.89 -19.88
C GLY A 635 8.41 9.26 -19.29
N GLN A 636 7.87 9.54 -18.13
CA GLN A 636 7.96 10.84 -17.46
C GLN A 636 9.40 11.28 -17.19
N PHE A 637 10.32 10.31 -17.04
CA PHE A 637 11.76 10.55 -16.95
C PHE A 637 12.43 10.12 -18.23
N PHE A 638 13.02 11.04 -18.94
CA PHE A 638 13.77 10.76 -20.15
C PHE A 638 14.90 9.76 -19.86
N SER A 639 14.74 8.52 -20.32
CA SER A 639 15.88 7.66 -20.52
C SER A 639 16.74 8.26 -21.63
N THR A 640 17.82 8.91 -21.25
CA THR A 640 18.79 9.49 -22.20
C THR A 640 19.63 8.44 -22.89
N VAL A 641 19.59 7.19 -22.42
CA VAL A 641 20.53 6.15 -22.77
C VAL A 641 19.93 5.15 -23.74
N ARG A 642 20.00 5.41 -25.04
CA ARG A 642 19.77 4.40 -26.07
C ARG A 642 18.34 4.27 -26.59
N ALA A 643 17.87 5.30 -27.26
CA ALA A 643 16.57 5.37 -27.98
C ALA A 643 16.23 4.18 -28.90
N ARG A 644 17.15 3.26 -29.17
CA ARG A 644 16.94 2.06 -30.01
C ARG A 644 16.31 0.88 -29.24
N TRP A 645 16.37 0.89 -27.90
CA TRP A 645 15.85 -0.19 -27.07
C TRP A 645 14.43 0.13 -26.59
N ILE A 646 13.57 -0.89 -26.55
CA ILE A 646 12.30 -0.80 -25.83
C ILE A 646 12.65 -0.63 -24.36
N ASN A 647 11.99 0.27 -23.65
CA ASN A 647 12.14 0.41 -22.20
C ASN A 647 11.45 -0.76 -21.52
N ASP A 648 12.13 -1.88 -21.45
CA ASP A 648 11.65 -3.19 -21.03
C ASP A 648 12.74 -3.81 -20.16
N ARG A 649 12.42 -4.04 -18.90
CA ARG A 649 13.33 -4.60 -17.89
C ARG A 649 13.25 -6.13 -17.81
N SER A 650 12.84 -6.77 -18.91
CA SER A 650 12.97 -8.22 -19.00
C SER A 650 14.45 -8.64 -18.98
N PRO A 651 14.78 -9.80 -18.39
CA PRO A 651 16.16 -10.26 -18.27
C PRO A 651 16.83 -10.44 -19.63
N TRP A 652 16.09 -10.82 -20.68
CA TRP A 652 16.63 -10.97 -22.05
C TRP A 652 16.91 -9.64 -22.73
N ASN A 653 16.10 -8.60 -22.44
CA ASN A 653 16.36 -7.27 -22.96
C ASN A 653 17.61 -6.67 -22.30
N LEU A 654 17.76 -6.82 -21.00
CA LEU A 654 18.94 -6.37 -20.25
C LEU A 654 20.19 -7.15 -20.66
N ALA A 655 20.11 -8.48 -20.85
CA ALA A 655 21.21 -9.30 -21.34
C ALA A 655 21.68 -8.83 -22.74
N SER A 656 20.74 -8.52 -23.62
CA SER A 656 21.04 -7.95 -24.93
C SER A 656 21.64 -6.54 -24.85
N LEU A 657 21.14 -5.72 -23.91
CA LEU A 657 21.61 -4.35 -23.71
C LEU A 657 23.07 -4.29 -23.23
N TYR A 658 23.42 -5.20 -22.33
CA TYR A 658 24.75 -5.24 -21.70
C TYR A 658 25.70 -6.23 -22.38
N ASP A 659 25.25 -6.98 -23.39
CA ASP A 659 25.99 -8.09 -24.04
C ASP A 659 26.46 -9.12 -23.00
N ASP A 660 25.58 -9.43 -22.02
CA ASP A 660 25.86 -10.32 -20.91
C ASP A 660 24.74 -11.37 -20.71
N PRO A 661 24.90 -12.57 -21.27
CA PRO A 661 23.91 -13.63 -21.15
C PRO A 661 23.76 -14.17 -19.70
N THR A 662 24.72 -13.91 -18.82
CA THR A 662 24.65 -14.38 -17.43
C THR A 662 23.50 -13.74 -16.66
N ILE A 663 23.02 -12.59 -17.10
CA ILE A 663 21.81 -11.94 -16.54
C ILE A 663 20.59 -12.87 -16.65
N VAL A 664 20.39 -13.48 -17.82
CA VAL A 664 19.31 -14.45 -18.01
C VAL A 664 19.50 -15.69 -17.14
N ASP A 665 20.72 -16.22 -17.06
CA ASP A 665 21.00 -17.44 -16.33
C ASP A 665 20.79 -17.27 -14.82
N ILE A 666 21.25 -16.16 -14.25
CA ILE A 666 21.08 -15.86 -12.82
C ILE A 666 19.61 -15.51 -12.51
N TYR A 667 18.95 -14.72 -13.37
CA TYR A 667 17.51 -14.48 -13.20
C TYR A 667 16.72 -15.79 -13.25
N ARG A 668 17.01 -16.67 -14.21
CA ARG A 668 16.39 -18.00 -14.33
C ARG A 668 16.54 -18.83 -13.06
N LEU A 669 17.71 -18.78 -12.42
CA LEU A 669 17.94 -19.45 -11.14
C LEU A 669 16.96 -18.94 -10.06
N PHE A 670 16.83 -17.63 -9.86
CA PHE A 670 15.93 -17.05 -8.87
C PHE A 670 14.46 -17.26 -9.22
N ALA A 671 14.09 -17.15 -10.47
CA ALA A 671 12.72 -17.41 -10.95
C ALA A 671 12.31 -18.87 -10.72
N ASN A 672 13.19 -19.82 -11.04
CA ASN A 672 12.94 -21.22 -10.77
C ASN A 672 12.92 -21.54 -9.27
N LEU A 673 13.81 -20.93 -8.49
CA LEU A 673 13.81 -21.04 -7.03
C LEU A 673 12.46 -20.56 -6.45
N ARG A 674 11.95 -19.42 -6.93
CA ARG A 674 10.63 -18.91 -6.53
C ARG A 674 9.52 -19.94 -6.77
N ILE A 675 9.48 -20.52 -7.97
CA ILE A 675 8.48 -21.54 -8.32
C ILE A 675 8.68 -22.84 -7.54
N ASN A 676 9.93 -23.25 -7.30
CA ASN A 676 10.20 -24.41 -6.45
C ASN A 676 9.66 -24.21 -5.02
N LEU A 677 9.80 -23.00 -4.47
CA LEU A 677 9.35 -22.65 -3.12
C LEU A 677 7.86 -22.27 -3.05
N LEU A 678 7.14 -22.24 -4.15
CA LEU A 678 5.73 -21.81 -4.15
C LEU A 678 4.85 -22.64 -3.18
N PRO A 679 5.04 -23.95 -2.97
CA PRO A 679 4.34 -24.70 -1.93
C PRO A 679 4.58 -24.15 -0.52
N TYR A 680 5.83 -23.87 -0.17
CA TYR A 680 6.19 -23.22 1.10
C TYR A 680 5.52 -21.84 1.23
N ILE A 681 5.67 -21.02 0.20
CA ILE A 681 5.14 -19.64 0.19
C ILE A 681 3.63 -19.63 0.37
N TYR A 682 2.91 -20.54 -0.29
CA TYR A 682 1.46 -20.61 -0.15
C TYR A 682 1.03 -21.13 1.22
N ALA A 683 1.70 -22.14 1.77
CA ALA A 683 1.43 -22.63 3.11
C ALA A 683 1.68 -21.54 4.17
N GLU A 684 2.76 -20.78 4.03
CA GLU A 684 3.04 -19.65 4.90
C GLU A 684 2.06 -18.49 4.69
N ALA A 685 1.54 -18.28 3.47
CA ALA A 685 0.49 -17.30 3.21
C ALA A 685 -0.84 -17.67 3.91
N VAL A 686 -1.20 -18.96 3.92
CA VAL A 686 -2.35 -19.46 4.70
C VAL A 686 -2.15 -19.15 6.19
N HIS A 687 -0.98 -19.46 6.74
CA HIS A 687 -0.65 -19.14 8.12
C HIS A 687 -0.67 -17.63 8.39
N SER A 688 -0.19 -16.82 7.45
CA SER A 688 -0.21 -15.35 7.55
C SER A 688 -1.63 -14.79 7.72
N VAL A 689 -2.57 -15.29 6.93
CA VAL A 689 -3.98 -14.86 7.03
C VAL A 689 -4.62 -15.32 8.34
N GLU A 690 -4.31 -16.54 8.81
CA GLU A 690 -4.85 -17.09 10.06
C GLU A 690 -4.34 -16.34 11.30
N THR A 691 -3.13 -15.77 11.24
CA THR A 691 -2.44 -15.22 12.43
C THR A 691 -2.13 -13.71 12.32
N ALA A 692 -2.44 -13.08 11.21
CA ALA A 692 -2.04 -11.71 10.88
C ALA A 692 -0.51 -11.50 10.86
N ARG A 693 0.29 -12.59 10.72
CA ARG A 693 1.73 -12.50 10.61
C ARG A 693 2.13 -12.24 9.17
N PRO A 694 2.82 -11.14 8.84
CA PRO A 694 3.21 -10.87 7.46
C PRO A 694 4.16 -11.95 6.94
N LEU A 695 4.07 -12.26 5.66
CA LEU A 695 4.97 -13.22 5.00
C LEU A 695 6.42 -12.70 5.01
N LEU A 696 6.60 -11.39 4.86
CA LEU A 696 7.85 -10.67 5.05
C LEU A 696 7.80 -10.00 6.43
N ALA A 697 8.34 -10.68 7.46
CA ALA A 697 8.20 -10.29 8.85
C ALA A 697 9.51 -9.73 9.43
N HIS A 698 9.47 -8.57 10.05
CA HIS A 698 10.59 -8.03 10.83
C HIS A 698 11.01 -8.99 11.93
N LEU A 699 12.31 -9.02 12.28
CA LEU A 699 12.83 -9.95 13.28
C LEU A 699 12.16 -9.79 14.65
N ALA A 700 11.78 -8.58 15.06
CA ALA A 700 11.08 -8.33 16.32
C ALA A 700 9.72 -9.03 16.44
N LEU A 701 9.06 -9.38 15.32
CA LEU A 701 7.82 -10.17 15.35
C LEU A 701 8.07 -11.64 15.71
N ALA A 702 9.25 -12.16 15.34
CA ALA A 702 9.64 -13.54 15.59
C ALA A 702 10.43 -13.71 16.91
N TYR A 703 11.14 -12.66 17.32
CA TYR A 703 12.05 -12.63 18.45
C TYR A 703 11.83 -11.37 19.28
N PRO A 704 10.63 -11.17 19.87
CA PRO A 704 10.30 -9.93 20.59
C PRO A 704 11.16 -9.70 21.86
N ASP A 705 11.65 -10.78 22.47
CA ASP A 705 12.50 -10.74 23.65
C ASP A 705 14.00 -10.52 23.35
N ASP A 706 14.38 -10.47 22.08
CA ASP A 706 15.74 -10.23 21.65
C ASP A 706 15.96 -8.75 21.32
N PRO A 707 16.69 -7.98 22.16
CA PRO A 707 16.88 -6.55 21.94
C PRO A 707 17.58 -6.21 20.63
N ILE A 708 18.42 -7.10 20.10
CA ILE A 708 19.11 -6.88 18.83
C ILE A 708 18.12 -7.01 17.67
N ALA A 709 17.15 -7.91 17.75
CA ALA A 709 16.15 -8.10 16.72
C ALA A 709 15.36 -6.82 16.42
N TRP A 710 15.17 -5.93 17.41
CA TRP A 710 14.52 -4.64 17.25
C TRP A 710 15.35 -3.61 16.47
N THR A 711 16.65 -3.79 16.39
CA THR A 711 17.59 -2.86 15.74
C THR A 711 18.02 -3.28 14.33
N VAL A 712 17.57 -4.45 13.85
CA VAL A 712 17.94 -4.99 12.55
C VAL A 712 16.84 -4.72 11.53
N HIS A 713 17.06 -3.77 10.62
CA HIS A 713 16.07 -3.26 9.70
C HIS A 713 16.31 -3.64 8.23
N ASP A 714 17.31 -4.49 7.96
CA ASP A 714 17.72 -4.89 6.61
C ASP A 714 17.76 -6.43 6.43
N GLN A 715 17.08 -7.13 7.35
CA GLN A 715 16.85 -8.57 7.36
C GLN A 715 15.42 -8.84 7.79
N PHE A 716 14.87 -9.97 7.36
CA PHE A 716 13.51 -10.35 7.71
C PHE A 716 13.34 -11.87 7.76
N MET A 717 12.31 -12.33 8.45
CA MET A 717 11.81 -13.69 8.32
C MET A 717 10.87 -13.76 7.12
N PHE A 718 11.10 -14.67 6.20
CA PHE A 718 10.18 -15.01 5.12
C PHE A 718 9.42 -16.27 5.50
N GLY A 719 8.16 -16.09 5.91
CA GLY A 719 7.42 -17.11 6.64
C GLY A 719 8.00 -17.38 8.03
N ARG A 720 7.79 -18.60 8.53
CA ARG A 720 8.21 -19.00 9.90
C ARG A 720 9.67 -19.40 10.00
N ASP A 721 10.27 -19.88 8.91
CA ASP A 721 11.50 -20.68 8.99
C ASP A 721 12.71 -20.11 8.24
N LEU A 722 12.51 -19.17 7.31
CA LEU A 722 13.58 -18.62 6.49
C LEU A 722 13.96 -17.20 6.93
N LEU A 723 15.19 -17.01 7.39
CA LEU A 723 15.77 -15.69 7.61
C LEU A 723 16.47 -15.24 6.33
N VAL A 724 16.09 -14.09 5.80
CA VAL A 724 16.59 -13.53 4.54
C VAL A 724 17.32 -12.22 4.82
N ALA A 725 18.55 -12.10 4.29
CA ALA A 725 19.41 -10.92 4.48
C ALA A 725 19.97 -10.43 3.12
N PRO A 726 19.17 -9.70 2.32
CA PRO A 726 19.55 -9.32 0.97
C PRO A 726 20.76 -8.38 0.94
N VAL A 727 21.57 -8.46 -0.12
CA VAL A 727 22.65 -7.51 -0.37
C VAL A 727 22.08 -6.34 -1.15
N VAL A 728 22.06 -5.16 -0.55
CA VAL A 728 21.45 -3.93 -1.10
C VAL A 728 22.47 -2.80 -1.31
N GLU A 729 23.75 -3.13 -1.24
CA GLU A 729 24.86 -2.20 -1.45
C GLU A 729 25.58 -2.48 -2.76
N LYS A 730 25.90 -1.42 -3.49
CA LYS A 730 26.60 -1.49 -4.78
C LYS A 730 28.02 -2.06 -4.59
N ASN A 731 28.41 -2.96 -5.47
CA ASN A 731 29.73 -3.63 -5.48
C ASN A 731 30.03 -4.45 -4.21
N ALA A 732 29.02 -4.79 -3.43
CA ALA A 732 29.21 -5.62 -2.24
C ALA A 732 29.20 -7.11 -2.60
N ASN A 733 30.26 -7.82 -2.19
CA ASN A 733 30.39 -9.27 -2.38
C ASN A 733 29.99 -10.06 -1.12
N GLY A 734 29.25 -9.43 -0.20
CA GLY A 734 28.77 -10.02 1.04
C GLY A 734 28.28 -8.98 2.02
N ARG A 735 27.91 -9.41 3.22
CA ARG A 735 27.40 -8.53 4.28
C ARG A 735 27.53 -9.16 5.66
N SER A 736 27.38 -8.33 6.68
CA SER A 736 27.14 -8.78 8.06
C SER A 736 25.68 -9.22 8.22
N ILE A 737 25.45 -10.31 8.95
CA ILE A 737 24.11 -10.88 9.19
C ILE A 737 23.99 -11.19 10.68
N TYR A 738 22.94 -10.67 11.32
CA TYR A 738 22.56 -11.09 12.67
C TYR A 738 21.73 -12.35 12.59
N LEU A 739 22.16 -13.41 13.26
CA LEU A 739 21.38 -14.63 13.48
C LEU A 739 20.85 -14.62 14.91
N PRO A 740 19.52 -14.55 15.12
CA PRO A 740 18.92 -14.68 16.46
C PRO A 740 19.30 -15.98 17.15
N ASN A 741 19.11 -16.04 18.47
CA ASN A 741 19.44 -17.24 19.27
C ASN A 741 18.84 -18.51 18.65
N GLY A 742 19.62 -19.59 18.65
CA GLY A 742 19.25 -20.89 18.08
C GLY A 742 20.33 -21.45 17.16
N THR A 743 20.00 -22.45 16.38
CA THR A 743 20.84 -23.04 15.36
C THR A 743 20.26 -22.71 13.99
N TRP A 744 21.09 -22.33 13.05
CA TRP A 744 20.74 -21.91 11.71
C TRP A 744 21.52 -22.68 10.66
N HIS A 745 20.87 -22.99 9.55
CA HIS A 745 21.47 -23.69 8.44
C HIS A 745 21.42 -22.81 7.19
N ASP A 746 22.56 -22.63 6.54
CA ASP A 746 22.60 -21.96 5.25
C ASP A 746 21.75 -22.75 4.23
N PHE A 747 20.77 -22.07 3.63
CA PHE A 747 19.82 -22.71 2.71
C PHE A 747 20.51 -23.32 1.48
N PHE A 748 21.57 -22.66 0.98
CA PHE A 748 22.27 -23.09 -0.25
C PHE A 748 23.31 -24.17 -0.01
N THR A 749 23.97 -24.15 1.14
CA THR A 749 25.12 -25.03 1.42
C THR A 749 24.85 -26.07 2.51
N GLY A 750 23.79 -25.95 3.29
CA GLY A 750 23.50 -26.75 4.48
C GLY A 750 24.50 -26.52 5.65
N ARG A 751 25.39 -25.52 5.54
CA ARG A 751 26.36 -25.22 6.61
C ARG A 751 25.62 -24.71 7.86
N THR A 752 25.96 -25.29 8.99
CA THR A 752 25.36 -24.93 10.27
C THR A 752 26.12 -23.77 10.92
N SER A 753 25.35 -22.81 11.48
CA SER A 753 25.83 -21.68 12.26
C SER A 753 25.08 -21.59 13.59
N LYS A 754 25.77 -21.19 14.66
CA LYS A 754 25.13 -20.88 15.91
C LYS A 754 24.58 -19.44 15.86
N GLY A 755 23.38 -19.23 16.35
CA GLY A 755 22.81 -17.90 16.50
C GLY A 755 23.26 -17.15 17.76
N GLY A 756 22.62 -16.00 18.06
CA GLY A 756 23.01 -15.06 19.09
C GLY A 756 24.25 -14.24 18.72
N GLN A 757 24.55 -14.10 17.43
CA GLN A 757 25.75 -13.41 16.96
C GLN A 757 25.59 -12.82 15.54
N VAL A 758 26.50 -11.90 15.22
CA VAL A 758 26.65 -11.38 13.85
C VAL A 758 27.73 -12.22 13.15
N ILE A 759 27.43 -12.67 11.93
CA ILE A 759 28.37 -13.40 11.06
C ILE A 759 28.70 -12.57 9.82
N GLN A 760 29.87 -12.82 9.22
CA GLN A 760 30.20 -12.31 7.89
C GLN A 760 29.85 -13.38 6.85
N TYR A 761 29.17 -12.97 5.79
CA TYR A 761 28.70 -13.86 4.73
C TYR A 761 29.14 -13.35 3.36
N GLU A 762 29.90 -14.16 2.62
CA GLU A 762 30.23 -13.91 1.22
C GLU A 762 29.06 -14.29 0.34
N CYS A 763 28.65 -13.40 -0.56
CA CYS A 763 27.46 -13.55 -1.36
C CYS A 763 27.71 -13.14 -2.83
N PRO A 764 28.04 -14.07 -3.72
CA PRO A 764 28.13 -13.78 -5.16
C PRO A 764 26.75 -13.45 -5.74
N LEU A 765 26.69 -12.88 -6.97
CA LEU A 765 25.45 -12.40 -7.60
C LEU A 765 24.36 -13.48 -7.78
N HIS A 766 24.75 -14.73 -7.92
CA HIS A 766 23.83 -15.86 -8.06
C HIS A 766 23.33 -16.44 -6.72
N GLN A 767 23.59 -15.74 -5.62
CA GLN A 767 23.15 -16.13 -4.27
C GLN A 767 22.51 -14.94 -3.54
N ILE A 768 21.73 -15.25 -2.54
CA ILE A 768 21.21 -14.36 -1.52
C ILE A 768 21.38 -15.06 -0.17
N PRO A 769 21.83 -14.38 0.89
CA PRO A 769 21.93 -15.00 2.19
C PRO A 769 20.54 -15.40 2.71
N VAL A 770 20.32 -16.70 2.83
CA VAL A 770 19.10 -17.28 3.43
C VAL A 770 19.51 -18.34 4.43
N PHE A 771 19.01 -18.24 5.64
CA PHE A 771 19.25 -19.19 6.72
C PHE A 771 17.94 -19.86 7.13
N VAL A 772 17.98 -21.15 7.29
CA VAL A 772 16.85 -21.97 7.72
C VAL A 772 17.01 -22.28 9.20
N ARG A 773 15.93 -22.13 9.95
CA ARG A 773 15.91 -22.49 11.38
C ARG A 773 16.07 -24.00 11.54
N ASP A 774 16.85 -24.44 12.54
CA ASP A 774 17.01 -25.86 12.85
C ASP A 774 15.68 -26.51 13.19
N GLY A 775 15.46 -27.69 12.63
CA GLY A 775 14.21 -28.43 12.76
C GLY A 775 13.14 -28.06 11.72
N ALA A 776 13.37 -27.07 10.88
CA ALA A 776 12.41 -26.70 9.83
C ALA A 776 12.36 -27.72 8.69
N TRP A 777 11.18 -27.89 8.13
CA TRP A 777 10.92 -28.68 6.94
C TRP A 777 10.25 -27.79 5.89
N VAL A 778 10.94 -27.54 4.77
CA VAL A 778 10.52 -26.60 3.74
C VAL A 778 9.86 -27.36 2.58
N PRO A 779 8.53 -27.22 2.36
CA PRO A 779 7.85 -27.81 1.20
C PRO A 779 8.34 -27.18 -0.11
N ALA A 780 8.58 -28.01 -1.12
CA ALA A 780 9.07 -27.58 -2.42
C ALA A 780 8.45 -28.41 -3.56
N ASN A 781 8.34 -27.79 -4.75
CA ASN A 781 8.04 -28.48 -5.99
C ASN A 781 9.27 -28.51 -6.88
N LEU A 782 9.89 -29.68 -7.05
CA LEU A 782 11.13 -29.84 -7.75
C LEU A 782 10.93 -30.42 -9.16
N ASN A 783 11.98 -30.33 -9.99
CA ASN A 783 12.03 -31.04 -11.27
C ASN A 783 12.23 -32.56 -11.09
N GLN A 784 12.19 -33.34 -12.15
CA GLN A 784 12.40 -34.79 -12.11
C GLN A 784 13.77 -35.19 -11.51
N ALA A 785 14.78 -34.36 -11.69
CA ALA A 785 16.12 -34.58 -11.12
C ALA A 785 16.22 -34.15 -9.65
N LYS A 786 15.16 -33.54 -9.07
CA LYS A 786 15.09 -33.04 -7.69
C LYS A 786 16.14 -31.97 -7.37
N ILE A 787 16.30 -31.03 -8.32
CA ILE A 787 17.25 -29.93 -8.23
C ILE A 787 16.47 -28.64 -7.96
N MET A 788 16.90 -27.89 -6.95
CA MET A 788 16.42 -26.53 -6.67
C MET A 788 16.99 -25.53 -7.68
N GLY A 789 16.25 -24.48 -7.97
CA GLY A 789 16.65 -23.45 -8.94
C GLY A 789 16.61 -23.91 -10.39
N SER A 790 16.07 -25.09 -10.64
CA SER A 790 15.88 -25.68 -11.95
C SER A 790 14.41 -25.73 -12.34
N HIS A 791 14.16 -25.60 -13.66
CA HIS A 791 12.82 -25.64 -14.22
C HIS A 791 12.12 -26.95 -13.89
N SER A 792 10.93 -26.85 -13.31
CA SER A 792 10.11 -27.99 -12.92
C SER A 792 9.04 -28.34 -13.97
N LEU A 793 9.02 -27.65 -15.12
CA LEU A 793 7.95 -27.68 -16.09
C LEU A 793 8.43 -28.30 -17.41
N GLU A 794 7.69 -29.26 -17.95
CA GLU A 794 7.93 -29.80 -19.28
C GLU A 794 7.26 -28.89 -20.33
N GLY A 795 8.04 -27.99 -20.94
CA GLY A 795 7.64 -27.20 -22.12
C GLY A 795 6.63 -26.06 -21.86
N GLY A 796 6.32 -25.73 -20.62
CA GLY A 796 5.44 -24.63 -20.22
C GLY A 796 6.18 -23.44 -19.62
N ILE A 797 5.50 -22.28 -19.53
CA ILE A 797 5.98 -21.11 -18.80
C ILE A 797 5.57 -21.19 -17.33
N SER A 798 4.42 -21.76 -17.04
CA SER A 798 3.93 -21.96 -15.69
C SER A 798 3.41 -23.38 -15.47
N ASN A 799 3.54 -23.87 -14.24
CA ASN A 799 2.75 -25.00 -13.79
C ASN A 799 1.28 -24.61 -13.87
N LYS A 800 0.46 -25.47 -14.47
CA LYS A 800 -0.94 -25.44 -14.10
C LYS A 800 -0.97 -25.53 -12.57
N PRO A 801 -1.71 -24.67 -11.87
CA PRO A 801 -1.69 -24.61 -10.40
C PRO A 801 -2.08 -25.93 -9.72
N ASP A 802 -2.48 -26.95 -10.48
CA ASP A 802 -3.20 -28.15 -10.06
C ASP A 802 -2.30 -29.37 -9.84
N SER A 803 -0.97 -29.26 -9.97
CA SER A 803 -0.10 -30.41 -9.79
C SER A 803 1.33 -30.04 -9.40
N TYR A 804 1.95 -30.95 -8.67
CA TYR A 804 3.38 -30.90 -8.39
C TYR A 804 4.12 -31.87 -9.32
N THR A 805 5.26 -31.44 -9.89
CA THR A 805 6.13 -32.34 -10.66
C THR A 805 6.78 -33.36 -9.75
N GLN A 806 7.43 -32.89 -8.67
CA GLN A 806 7.98 -33.70 -7.59
C GLN A 806 7.79 -32.93 -6.27
N PHE A 807 6.77 -33.24 -5.49
CA PHE A 807 6.58 -32.64 -4.18
C PHE A 807 7.64 -33.19 -3.21
N ALA A 808 8.37 -32.30 -2.58
CA ALA A 808 9.44 -32.64 -1.64
C ALA A 808 9.33 -31.83 -0.34
N LEU A 809 9.80 -32.43 0.75
CA LEU A 809 10.05 -31.78 2.02
C LEU A 809 11.57 -31.70 2.24
N LEU A 810 12.11 -30.48 2.24
CA LEU A 810 13.52 -30.24 2.52
C LEU A 810 13.69 -30.14 4.04
N ARG A 811 14.37 -31.14 4.64
CA ARG A 811 14.53 -31.25 6.10
C ARG A 811 15.85 -30.64 6.55
N PHE A 812 15.77 -29.64 7.42
CA PHE A 812 16.89 -28.94 8.05
C PHE A 812 16.96 -29.29 9.55
N GLY A 813 17.31 -30.52 9.86
CA GLY A 813 17.40 -31.04 11.23
C GLY A 813 16.18 -31.84 11.68
N ALA A 814 16.12 -32.12 12.97
CA ALA A 814 15.06 -32.90 13.58
C ALA A 814 13.94 -31.96 14.04
N GLY A 815 12.74 -32.14 13.49
CA GLY A 815 11.61 -31.27 13.82
C GLY A 815 10.29 -31.83 13.33
N SER A 816 9.28 -30.98 13.31
CA SER A 816 7.95 -31.28 12.82
C SER A 816 7.32 -30.03 12.20
N GLY A 817 6.28 -30.24 11.39
CA GLY A 817 5.52 -29.16 10.77
C GLY A 817 4.25 -29.66 10.11
N ASP A 818 3.57 -28.73 9.47
CA ASP A 818 2.39 -28.98 8.68
C ASP A 818 2.49 -28.30 7.31
N PHE A 819 1.68 -28.79 6.37
CA PHE A 819 1.55 -28.23 5.04
C PHE A 819 0.10 -28.27 4.62
N ARG A 820 -0.35 -27.17 4.01
CA ARG A 820 -1.69 -27.05 3.39
C ARG A 820 -1.59 -26.31 2.07
N ASP A 821 -2.42 -26.69 1.11
CA ASP A 821 -2.54 -26.00 -0.17
C ASP A 821 -3.99 -25.81 -0.63
N ASP A 822 -4.15 -25.12 -1.77
CA ASP A 822 -5.42 -24.87 -2.45
C ASP A 822 -6.01 -26.08 -3.16
N LEU A 823 -5.24 -27.17 -3.28
CA LEU A 823 -5.67 -28.44 -3.87
C LEU A 823 -6.33 -29.36 -2.83
N GLY A 824 -6.41 -28.91 -1.57
CA GLY A 824 -6.93 -29.69 -0.44
C GLY A 824 -5.94 -30.70 0.14
N ASN A 825 -4.67 -30.62 -0.28
CA ASN A 825 -3.62 -31.40 0.36
C ASN A 825 -3.37 -30.89 1.78
N TYR A 826 -3.19 -31.82 2.71
CA TYR A 826 -2.83 -31.57 4.09
C TYR A 826 -1.83 -32.63 4.55
N LEU A 827 -0.70 -32.22 5.09
CA LEU A 827 0.30 -33.07 5.66
C LEU A 827 0.68 -32.60 7.07
N GLU A 828 0.89 -33.55 7.95
CA GLU A 828 1.62 -33.39 9.21
C GLU A 828 2.87 -34.26 9.09
N PHE A 829 4.01 -33.71 9.39
CA PHE A 829 5.29 -34.40 9.25
C PHE A 829 6.19 -34.20 10.48
N SER A 830 6.91 -35.26 10.82
CA SER A 830 7.89 -35.27 11.89
C SER A 830 8.95 -36.33 11.60
N ASN A 831 9.92 -36.47 12.52
CA ASN A 831 10.91 -37.54 12.44
C ASN A 831 10.30 -38.96 12.57
N GLU A 832 9.07 -39.09 13.07
CA GLU A 832 8.37 -40.37 13.22
C GLU A 832 7.64 -40.79 11.93
N GLY A 833 7.37 -39.87 11.02
CA GLY A 833 6.68 -40.16 9.75
C GLY A 833 5.89 -38.98 9.22
N ILE A 834 5.13 -39.25 8.16
CA ILE A 834 4.28 -38.28 7.47
C ILE A 834 2.87 -38.83 7.41
N LYS A 835 1.91 -38.03 7.87
CA LYS A 835 0.48 -38.33 7.84
C LYS A 835 -0.26 -37.25 7.06
N GLY A 836 -1.34 -37.58 6.37
CA GLY A 836 -2.05 -36.56 5.65
C GLY A 836 -3.13 -37.07 4.73
N ARG A 837 -3.58 -36.21 3.83
CA ARG A 837 -4.55 -36.50 2.77
C ARG A 837 -4.17 -35.75 1.48
N GLY A 838 -4.62 -36.25 0.35
CA GLY A 838 -4.39 -35.70 -0.98
C GLY A 838 -3.13 -36.28 -1.61
N LEU A 839 -1.96 -35.95 -1.12
CA LEU A 839 -0.69 -36.52 -1.56
C LEU A 839 -0.52 -37.93 -0.99
N GLN A 840 -0.26 -38.90 -1.85
CA GLN A 840 -0.04 -40.32 -1.42
C GLN A 840 1.43 -40.60 -1.13
N GLU A 841 2.32 -39.87 -1.79
CA GLU A 841 3.78 -40.03 -1.67
C GLU A 841 4.44 -38.68 -1.68
N VAL A 842 5.49 -38.52 -0.89
CA VAL A 842 6.34 -37.33 -0.83
C VAL A 842 7.81 -37.74 -0.86
N PHE A 843 8.66 -36.84 -1.36
CA PHE A 843 10.11 -36.99 -1.26
C PHE A 843 10.61 -36.23 -0.02
N VAL A 844 11.39 -36.91 0.82
CA VAL A 844 12.09 -36.24 1.93
C VAL A 844 13.57 -36.12 1.56
N ILE A 845 14.05 -34.90 1.55
CA ILE A 845 15.45 -34.59 1.25
C ILE A 845 16.08 -34.04 2.52
N ASP A 846 17.06 -34.76 3.04
CA ASP A 846 17.84 -34.29 4.16
C ASP A 846 18.87 -33.25 3.65
N ALA A 847 18.55 -31.98 3.86
CA ALA A 847 19.40 -30.89 3.38
C ALA A 847 20.76 -30.80 4.10
N LEU A 848 20.91 -31.50 5.22
CA LEU A 848 22.15 -31.52 6.03
C LEU A 848 23.00 -32.80 5.81
N ALA A 849 22.42 -33.85 5.21
CA ALA A 849 23.08 -35.13 5.01
C ALA A 849 24.19 -35.12 3.95
N SER A 850 24.22 -34.09 3.12
CA SER A 850 25.22 -33.90 2.12
C SER A 850 26.43 -33.19 2.70
N GLY A 851 27.52 -33.91 2.94
CA GLY A 851 28.83 -33.28 3.13
C GLY A 851 29.12 -32.26 2.00
N ASN A 852 30.14 -31.46 2.11
CA ASN A 852 30.51 -30.28 1.28
C ASN A 852 30.39 -30.40 -0.26
N ASP A 853 29.96 -31.53 -0.82
CA ASP A 853 29.94 -31.83 -2.26
C ASP A 853 28.53 -32.03 -2.85
N ALA A 854 27.44 -32.07 -2.05
CA ALA A 854 26.10 -32.30 -2.54
C ALA A 854 25.23 -31.05 -2.36
N HIS A 855 25.13 -30.23 -3.39
CA HIS A 855 24.30 -29.04 -3.39
C HIS A 855 22.88 -29.37 -3.86
N LEU A 856 21.84 -28.89 -3.11
CA LEU A 856 20.46 -28.78 -3.60
C LEU A 856 20.41 -28.05 -4.95
N PHE A 857 21.36 -27.17 -5.19
CA PHE A 857 21.58 -26.38 -6.41
C PHE A 857 22.71 -27.01 -7.24
N GLY A 858 22.36 -27.68 -8.33
CA GLY A 858 23.32 -28.19 -9.32
C GLY A 858 23.63 -29.70 -9.31
N ARG A 859 23.41 -30.39 -8.18
CA ARG A 859 23.42 -31.86 -8.15
C ARG A 859 22.24 -32.32 -7.28
N GLY A 860 21.42 -33.23 -7.81
CA GLY A 860 20.32 -33.80 -7.04
C GLY A 860 20.82 -34.48 -5.77
N VAL A 861 20.27 -34.08 -4.61
CA VAL A 861 20.57 -34.74 -3.33
C VAL A 861 19.74 -36.04 -3.25
N PRO A 862 20.26 -37.10 -2.62
CA PRO A 862 19.49 -38.31 -2.39
C PRO A 862 18.17 -38.02 -1.70
N ALA A 863 17.06 -38.41 -2.33
CA ALA A 863 15.72 -38.20 -1.78
C ALA A 863 15.15 -39.57 -1.34
N LEU A 864 14.68 -39.64 -0.11
CA LEU A 864 13.92 -40.76 0.39
C LEU A 864 12.43 -40.60 -0.04
N ARG A 865 11.91 -41.57 -0.78
CA ARG A 865 10.49 -41.62 -1.13
C ARG A 865 9.70 -42.21 0.04
N MET A 866 8.81 -41.44 0.64
CA MET A 866 8.01 -41.85 1.78
C MET A 866 6.54 -41.92 1.38
N LYS A 867 5.84 -42.95 1.89
CA LYS A 867 4.39 -43.03 1.81
C LYS A 867 3.78 -42.11 2.86
N VAL A 868 2.68 -41.47 2.51
CA VAL A 868 1.86 -40.69 3.43
C VAL A 868 0.85 -41.63 4.09
N GLU A 869 0.85 -41.71 5.42
CA GLU A 869 -0.18 -42.43 6.17
C GLU A 869 -1.47 -41.61 6.14
N GLU A 870 -2.57 -42.22 5.69
CA GLU A 870 -3.85 -41.54 5.56
C GLU A 870 -4.41 -41.14 6.93
N ILE A 871 -4.68 -39.84 7.13
CA ILE A 871 -5.39 -39.37 8.31
C ILE A 871 -6.86 -39.72 8.15
N LYS A 872 -7.33 -40.72 8.94
CA LYS A 872 -8.75 -41.03 9.00
C LYS A 872 -9.48 -39.83 9.64
N CYS A 873 -10.34 -39.18 8.86
CA CYS A 873 -11.27 -38.20 9.42
C CYS A 873 -12.15 -38.91 10.45
N THR A 874 -11.93 -38.70 11.71
CA THR A 874 -12.98 -38.88 12.73
C THR A 874 -13.97 -37.75 12.50
N MET A 875 -15.15 -38.09 11.90
CA MET A 875 -16.28 -37.19 11.79
C MET A 875 -16.73 -36.70 13.17
#